data_52006f7bd48be2e0b6de49d9422d782b
#
_entry.id   52006f7bd48be2e0b6de49d9422d782b
#
_cell.length_a   1.000
_cell.length_b   1.000
_cell.length_c   1.000
_cell.angle_alpha   90.00
_cell.angle_beta   90.00
_cell.angle_gamma   90.00
#
_symmetry.space_group_name_H-M   'P 1'
#
loop_
_entity.id
_entity.type
_entity.pdbx_description
1 polymer ?
#
loop_
_entity_poly.entity_id
_entity_poly.type
_entity_poly.pdbx_seq_one_letter_code
_entity_poly.pdbx_strand_id
1 'polypeptide(L)'
;MTVTANEKLPWGGNRSIYLWLNNFDISSYNIARVKYKAIGDYGINFTLDYNDTSLDWTADKTTYCPSYLNEMVIPLKSNQRRLNGIATAGTGIVPYEQFVIESVTFEKVDNPKLTDVYASNEPPVIDKATSGKFDDKISAWDYVKNLGVGFQYQAFATCENSLDFGMDCFHLWGFKKPSKEIIHFIKQKGFKTIRLQTSPNGGHLLDENYTIDPRYIKALKEVVDWIIEEDMYVIVCGSVPEFMEFNESFQKKVKESVHFEALIVSEDYKKTTEALLKAIWKQYATAFNNSYDERLIFETINNPTHTFHEHAWDPISDCAVCKKDYAIMNEYNQIIVDTIRSTGGNNAKRFIMVEGIGGRWKYITNSLFKMPKDKTKDRLIPAVQNIPLGFTLGSDPGAYGRKVYTEGVRKEINAMFDALDKTYFKNHIPVYISETGGGPLGIPVMERINCMKDFMAEVSKDGRSCAITLHPCDDYQNNSHDFDPWNIKWNEKPEYFDTIFYGAQGKEYPLSAEFIKNNETKIESIVGKNLLPEPVVRTGNVNWDNNYKILSETFYRSTPAKYKIEFEIEKTGADPFLRVAYFDFDYNWHDGGNTPLLKKMRVKGGILQPWGSIKVQSKKLILSIDEDLAKELANGEAVYLNGQDIIIKSMKVVE
;
A
#
# COMPACT_ATOMS: atom_id res chain seq x y z
N MET A 1 27.96 -27.18 -14.71
CA MET A 1 26.76 -27.29 -15.60
C MET A 1 26.35 -25.88 -15.94
N THR A 2 26.33 -25.53 -17.21
CA THR A 2 25.87 -24.20 -17.65
C THR A 2 24.42 -24.33 -18.09
N VAL A 3 23.56 -23.54 -17.51
CA VAL A 3 22.16 -23.49 -17.90
C VAL A 3 21.87 -22.11 -18.44
N THR A 4 21.47 -22.05 -19.70
CA THR A 4 21.11 -20.81 -20.36
C THR A 4 19.61 -20.83 -20.64
N ALA A 5 18.85 -19.91 -20.07
CA ALA A 5 17.45 -19.69 -20.43
C ALA A 5 17.41 -18.71 -21.63
N ASN A 6 16.95 -19.16 -22.78
CA ASN A 6 16.99 -18.39 -24.03
C ASN A 6 15.74 -17.53 -24.29
N GLU A 7 14.74 -17.54 -23.41
CA GLU A 7 13.50 -16.80 -23.62
C GLU A 7 13.05 -16.06 -22.35
N LYS A 8 12.62 -14.81 -22.52
CA LYS A 8 11.85 -14.09 -21.49
C LYS A 8 10.54 -14.86 -21.26
N LEU A 9 10.35 -15.38 -20.07
CA LEU A 9 9.13 -16.07 -19.71
C LEU A 9 8.09 -15.07 -19.24
N PRO A 10 6.81 -15.21 -19.66
CA PRO A 10 5.74 -14.40 -19.10
C PRO A 10 5.57 -14.69 -17.61
N TRP A 11 5.12 -13.69 -16.86
CA TRP A 11 4.79 -13.79 -15.46
C TRP A 11 4.00 -15.07 -15.15
N GLY A 12 4.39 -15.80 -14.11
CA GLY A 12 3.65 -16.97 -13.60
C GLY A 12 4.14 -18.35 -14.10
N GLY A 13 5.21 -18.44 -14.84
CA GLY A 13 5.77 -19.73 -15.24
C GLY A 13 6.88 -20.23 -14.30
N ASN A 14 6.58 -21.13 -13.38
CA ASN A 14 7.58 -21.87 -12.60
C ASN A 14 8.38 -22.77 -13.56
N ARG A 15 9.44 -22.25 -14.17
CA ARG A 15 10.41 -23.08 -14.88
C ARG A 15 11.59 -23.35 -13.97
N SER A 16 11.63 -24.56 -13.46
CA SER A 16 12.75 -25.09 -12.71
C SER A 16 13.62 -25.96 -13.60
N ILE A 17 14.91 -25.89 -13.36
CA ILE A 17 15.83 -26.87 -13.89
C ILE A 17 16.08 -27.87 -12.80
N TYR A 18 15.88 -29.14 -13.12
CA TYR A 18 16.04 -30.23 -12.18
C TYR A 18 17.19 -31.13 -12.61
N LEU A 19 18.17 -31.30 -11.72
CA LEU A 19 19.25 -32.27 -11.88
C LEU A 19 18.95 -33.50 -11.04
N TRP A 20 18.66 -34.61 -11.66
CA TRP A 20 18.44 -35.88 -10.99
C TRP A 20 19.74 -36.42 -10.40
N LEU A 21 19.75 -36.70 -9.10
CA LEU A 21 20.87 -37.32 -8.37
C LEU A 21 20.61 -38.80 -8.06
N ASN A 22 19.46 -39.30 -8.49
CA ASN A 22 19.10 -40.70 -8.40
C ASN A 22 19.24 -41.28 -6.98
N ASN A 23 18.63 -40.60 -5.99
CA ASN A 23 18.64 -41.02 -4.61
C ASN A 23 20.03 -41.03 -3.96
N PHE A 24 20.82 -40.00 -4.22
CA PHE A 24 22.19 -39.84 -3.76
C PHE A 24 22.29 -39.81 -2.22
N ASP A 25 23.19 -40.64 -1.65
CA ASP A 25 23.39 -40.71 -0.20
C ASP A 25 24.24 -39.54 0.29
N ILE A 26 23.64 -38.69 1.13
CA ILE A 26 24.32 -37.54 1.75
C ILE A 26 24.59 -37.72 3.23
N SER A 27 24.38 -38.92 3.78
CA SER A 27 24.52 -39.17 5.23
C SER A 27 25.91 -38.90 5.79
N SER A 28 26.92 -38.88 4.93
CA SER A 28 28.33 -38.60 5.30
C SER A 28 28.71 -37.12 5.24
N TYR A 29 27.78 -36.24 4.87
CA TYR A 29 28.01 -34.81 4.65
C TYR A 29 27.14 -33.97 5.57
N ASN A 30 27.53 -32.72 5.82
CA ASN A 30 26.73 -31.78 6.63
C ASN A 30 26.50 -30.43 5.96
N ILE A 31 27.18 -30.15 4.85
CA ILE A 31 26.96 -28.95 4.03
C ILE A 31 26.94 -29.28 2.55
N ALA A 32 26.25 -28.42 1.80
CA ALA A 32 26.42 -28.28 0.35
C ALA A 32 27.10 -26.94 0.05
N ARG A 33 28.14 -26.96 -0.77
CA ARG A 33 28.81 -25.77 -1.30
C ARG A 33 28.43 -25.58 -2.74
N VAL A 34 27.75 -24.48 -3.04
CA VAL A 34 27.28 -24.11 -4.37
C VAL A 34 28.12 -22.97 -4.89
N LYS A 35 28.88 -23.20 -5.98
CA LYS A 35 29.58 -22.14 -6.71
C LYS A 35 28.78 -21.78 -7.93
N TYR A 36 28.55 -20.50 -8.13
CA TYR A 36 27.69 -20.00 -9.20
C TYR A 36 28.10 -18.60 -9.65
N LYS A 37 27.57 -18.19 -10.77
CA LYS A 37 27.67 -16.83 -11.30
C LYS A 37 26.31 -16.37 -11.76
N ALA A 38 25.79 -15.31 -11.20
CA ALA A 38 24.66 -14.59 -11.74
C ALA A 38 25.12 -13.68 -12.89
N ILE A 39 24.31 -13.57 -13.94
CA ILE A 39 24.57 -12.69 -15.08
C ILE A 39 23.38 -11.70 -15.10
N GLY A 40 23.51 -10.66 -14.29
CA GLY A 40 22.48 -9.68 -14.08
C GLY A 40 22.35 -9.25 -12.61
N ASP A 41 21.27 -8.56 -12.28
CA ASP A 41 21.05 -7.91 -10.98
C ASP A 41 20.39 -8.82 -9.94
N TYR A 42 20.03 -10.06 -10.28
CA TYR A 42 19.28 -10.96 -9.42
C TYR A 42 19.88 -12.36 -9.37
N GLY A 43 19.71 -12.99 -8.24
CA GLY A 43 20.16 -14.35 -7.99
C GLY A 43 19.09 -15.40 -8.35
N ILE A 44 19.24 -16.58 -7.79
CA ILE A 44 18.37 -17.74 -8.06
C ILE A 44 17.95 -18.44 -6.78
N ASN A 45 16.82 -19.10 -6.81
CA ASN A 45 16.42 -20.06 -5.81
C ASN A 45 17.08 -21.41 -6.08
N PHE A 46 17.76 -21.93 -5.08
CA PHE A 46 18.43 -23.22 -5.08
C PHE A 46 17.74 -24.15 -4.07
N THR A 47 17.24 -25.29 -4.53
CA THR A 47 16.46 -26.23 -3.73
C THR A 47 17.14 -27.60 -3.68
N LEU A 48 17.29 -28.14 -2.48
CA LEU A 48 17.71 -29.54 -2.26
C LEU A 48 16.45 -30.41 -2.12
N ASP A 49 16.21 -31.29 -3.11
CA ASP A 49 15.08 -32.21 -3.10
C ASP A 49 15.42 -33.48 -2.31
N TYR A 50 14.99 -33.51 -1.07
CA TYR A 50 15.17 -34.66 -0.19
C TYR A 50 14.19 -35.79 -0.50
N ASN A 51 14.65 -37.03 -0.41
CA ASN A 51 13.93 -38.21 -0.83
C ASN A 51 12.62 -38.53 -0.09
N ASP A 52 12.47 -38.02 1.12
CA ASP A 52 11.31 -38.29 1.99
C ASP A 52 10.22 -37.22 1.89
N THR A 53 10.41 -36.26 1.02
CA THR A 53 9.50 -35.11 0.89
C THR A 53 9.12 -34.89 -0.58
N SER A 54 7.92 -34.37 -0.82
CA SER A 54 7.56 -33.86 -2.13
C SER A 54 8.45 -32.66 -2.48
N LEU A 55 8.77 -32.49 -3.74
CA LEU A 55 9.40 -31.27 -4.23
C LEU A 55 8.42 -30.12 -3.99
N ASP A 56 8.76 -29.28 -3.06
CA ASP A 56 8.10 -28.03 -2.81
C ASP A 56 9.15 -26.92 -2.65
N TRP A 57 8.76 -25.70 -2.95
CA TRP A 57 9.63 -24.52 -2.89
C TRP A 57 9.52 -23.80 -1.55
N THR A 58 9.32 -24.56 -0.47
CA THR A 58 9.22 -23.99 0.87
C THR A 58 10.58 -23.46 1.35
N ALA A 59 10.55 -22.43 2.18
CA ALA A 59 11.74 -21.77 2.70
C ALA A 59 12.71 -22.71 3.42
N ASP A 60 12.21 -23.82 3.99
CA ASP A 60 13.03 -24.80 4.69
C ASP A 60 13.85 -25.74 3.76
N LYS A 61 13.62 -25.69 2.45
CA LYS A 61 14.33 -26.48 1.43
C LYS A 61 15.00 -25.61 0.37
N THR A 62 14.57 -24.38 0.24
CA THR A 62 15.03 -23.45 -0.79
C THR A 62 15.92 -22.39 -0.17
N THR A 63 17.06 -22.18 -0.78
CA THR A 63 18.00 -21.12 -0.38
C THR A 63 18.16 -20.18 -1.56
N TYR A 64 18.00 -18.90 -1.33
CA TYR A 64 18.31 -17.90 -2.33
C TYR A 64 19.82 -17.71 -2.46
N CYS A 65 20.32 -17.77 -3.69
CA CYS A 65 21.70 -17.52 -4.06
C CYS A 65 21.81 -16.12 -4.68
N PRO A 66 22.23 -15.09 -3.92
CA PRO A 66 22.21 -13.70 -4.35
C PRO A 66 23.14 -13.41 -5.53
N SER A 67 22.79 -12.41 -6.33
CA SER A 67 23.56 -12.00 -7.52
C SER A 67 24.96 -11.48 -7.20
N TYR A 68 25.15 -10.91 -6.03
CA TYR A 68 26.42 -10.29 -5.58
C TYR A 68 27.38 -11.26 -4.89
N LEU A 69 26.99 -12.52 -4.72
CA LEU A 69 27.84 -13.61 -4.24
C LEU A 69 28.17 -14.56 -5.39
N ASN A 70 29.21 -15.37 -5.20
CA ASN A 70 29.62 -16.40 -6.15
C ASN A 70 29.72 -17.81 -5.51
N GLU A 71 29.46 -17.87 -4.21
CA GLU A 71 29.45 -19.12 -3.45
C GLU A 71 28.45 -19.04 -2.30
N MET A 72 27.70 -20.13 -2.11
CA MET A 72 26.86 -20.36 -0.95
C MET A 72 27.27 -21.63 -0.23
N VAL A 73 27.36 -21.58 1.09
CA VAL A 73 27.54 -22.73 1.98
C VAL A 73 26.23 -22.96 2.72
N ILE A 74 25.54 -24.04 2.35
CA ILE A 74 24.18 -24.35 2.78
C ILE A 74 24.22 -25.55 3.74
N PRO A 75 23.55 -25.52 4.90
CA PRO A 75 23.47 -26.68 5.78
C PRO A 75 22.62 -27.78 5.18
N LEU A 76 23.03 -29.01 5.32
CA LEU A 76 22.21 -30.18 5.02
C LEU A 76 21.34 -30.52 6.23
N LYS A 77 20.09 -30.93 5.98
CA LYS A 77 19.19 -31.38 7.04
C LYS A 77 19.72 -32.63 7.70
N SER A 78 19.97 -32.60 9.01
CA SER A 78 20.56 -33.72 9.75
C SER A 78 19.72 -34.99 9.82
N ASN A 79 18.42 -34.86 9.66
CA ASN A 79 17.44 -35.97 9.64
C ASN A 79 17.21 -36.54 8.25
N GLN A 80 17.82 -35.99 7.22
CA GLN A 80 17.68 -36.42 5.83
C GLN A 80 18.97 -37.11 5.37
N ARG A 81 18.83 -38.22 4.68
CA ARG A 81 19.99 -39.04 4.27
C ARG A 81 20.21 -39.09 2.77
N ARG A 82 19.21 -38.74 1.99
CA ARG A 82 19.23 -38.90 0.53
C ARG A 82 18.61 -37.75 -0.20
N LEU A 83 19.19 -37.42 -1.35
CA LEU A 83 18.67 -36.44 -2.30
C LEU A 83 18.19 -37.11 -3.57
N ASN A 84 16.97 -36.79 -4.00
CA ASN A 84 16.46 -37.12 -5.32
C ASN A 84 17.16 -36.26 -6.38
N GLY A 85 17.35 -35.00 -6.07
CA GLY A 85 17.92 -34.06 -7.00
C GLY A 85 18.20 -32.68 -6.43
N ILE A 86 18.62 -31.82 -7.31
CA ILE A 86 18.83 -30.40 -7.08
C ILE A 86 17.97 -29.66 -8.08
N ALA A 87 17.17 -28.72 -7.60
CA ALA A 87 16.35 -27.86 -8.44
C ALA A 87 16.83 -26.42 -8.35
N THR A 88 16.69 -25.69 -9.43
CA THR A 88 16.91 -24.25 -9.47
C THR A 88 15.76 -23.58 -10.18
N ALA A 89 15.29 -22.48 -9.62
CA ALA A 89 14.24 -21.67 -10.24
C ALA A 89 14.53 -20.19 -10.04
N GLY A 90 14.02 -19.36 -10.92
CA GLY A 90 13.87 -17.95 -10.62
C GLY A 90 12.87 -17.74 -9.50
N THR A 91 12.86 -16.54 -8.93
CA THR A 91 11.92 -16.17 -7.84
C THR A 91 10.46 -16.11 -8.31
N GLY A 92 10.18 -16.27 -9.60
CA GLY A 92 8.85 -16.11 -10.20
C GLY A 92 8.41 -14.65 -10.36
N ILE A 93 9.16 -13.72 -9.82
CA ILE A 93 8.82 -12.29 -9.72
C ILE A 93 9.61 -11.47 -10.76
N VAL A 94 10.76 -11.98 -11.20
CA VAL A 94 11.70 -11.27 -12.08
C VAL A 94 11.80 -11.96 -13.43
N PRO A 95 11.86 -11.20 -14.55
CA PRO A 95 12.25 -11.78 -15.85
C PRO A 95 13.62 -12.41 -15.74
N TYR A 96 13.76 -13.63 -16.21
CA TYR A 96 14.98 -14.41 -16.00
C TYR A 96 16.23 -13.69 -16.46
N GLU A 97 17.17 -13.61 -15.54
CA GLU A 97 18.55 -13.37 -15.86
C GLU A 97 19.30 -14.70 -15.95
N GLN A 98 20.36 -14.70 -16.75
CA GLN A 98 21.15 -15.91 -16.94
C GLN A 98 21.98 -16.18 -15.70
N PHE A 99 22.08 -17.44 -15.32
CA PHE A 99 23.01 -17.86 -14.26
C PHE A 99 23.77 -19.12 -14.69
N VAL A 100 24.92 -19.31 -14.07
CA VAL A 100 25.77 -20.48 -14.27
C VAL A 100 26.01 -21.12 -12.91
N ILE A 101 25.61 -22.39 -12.75
CA ILE A 101 26.09 -23.20 -11.63
C ILE A 101 27.40 -23.83 -12.06
N GLU A 102 28.49 -23.40 -11.42
CA GLU A 102 29.83 -23.90 -11.71
C GLU A 102 30.06 -25.27 -11.07
N SER A 103 29.65 -25.41 -9.80
CA SER A 103 29.73 -26.68 -9.10
C SER A 103 28.78 -26.73 -7.89
N VAL A 104 28.38 -27.95 -7.52
CA VAL A 104 27.76 -28.27 -6.24
C VAL A 104 28.59 -29.38 -5.62
N THR A 105 29.14 -29.15 -4.43
CA THR A 105 29.93 -30.15 -3.71
C THR A 105 29.30 -30.40 -2.33
N PHE A 106 29.27 -31.68 -1.94
CA PHE A 106 28.84 -32.08 -0.59
C PHE A 106 30.05 -32.33 0.25
N GLU A 107 30.12 -31.72 1.43
CA GLU A 107 31.30 -31.75 2.29
C GLU A 107 30.93 -32.11 3.74
N LYS A 108 31.88 -32.74 4.46
CA LYS A 108 31.83 -32.85 5.90
C LYS A 108 32.88 -31.93 6.51
N VAL A 109 32.39 -30.90 7.20
CA VAL A 109 33.25 -29.87 7.79
C VAL A 109 32.91 -29.73 9.27
N ASP A 110 33.89 -29.75 10.14
CA ASP A 110 33.69 -29.46 11.56
C ASP A 110 33.45 -27.97 11.74
N ASN A 111 32.30 -27.63 12.39
CA ASN A 111 31.87 -26.24 12.61
C ASN A 111 31.85 -25.39 11.31
N PRO A 112 31.05 -25.76 10.30
CA PRO A 112 31.05 -25.06 9.03
C PRO A 112 30.59 -23.61 9.21
N LYS A 113 31.31 -22.69 8.58
CA LYS A 113 30.83 -21.30 8.44
C LYS A 113 29.81 -21.26 7.30
N LEU A 114 28.55 -21.18 7.65
CA LEU A 114 27.48 -21.00 6.68
C LEU A 114 27.53 -19.60 6.04
N THR A 115 27.04 -19.48 4.84
CA THR A 115 26.94 -18.16 4.20
C THR A 115 25.85 -17.34 4.86
N ASP A 116 26.20 -16.16 5.33
CA ASP A 116 25.29 -15.13 5.79
C ASP A 116 25.22 -14.05 4.70
N VAL A 117 24.07 -13.93 4.06
CA VAL A 117 23.84 -12.96 2.96
C VAL A 117 23.86 -11.51 3.44
N TYR A 118 23.68 -11.30 4.74
CA TYR A 118 23.73 -9.96 5.35
C TYR A 118 25.08 -9.63 6.00
N ALA A 119 26.04 -10.57 6.02
CA ALA A 119 27.37 -10.28 6.52
C ALA A 119 28.00 -9.12 5.74
N SER A 120 28.34 -8.06 6.43
CA SER A 120 29.00 -6.88 5.87
C SER A 120 30.09 -6.40 6.82
N ASN A 121 31.24 -6.04 6.26
CA ASN A 121 32.32 -5.34 6.96
C ASN A 121 32.45 -3.88 6.50
N GLU A 122 31.46 -3.37 5.76
CA GLU A 122 31.48 -1.98 5.30
C GLU A 122 31.27 -1.03 6.48
N PRO A 123 32.00 0.09 6.52
CA PRO A 123 31.81 1.07 7.58
C PRO A 123 30.48 1.81 7.41
N PRO A 124 29.93 2.38 8.50
CA PRO A 124 28.74 3.22 8.44
C PRO A 124 28.88 4.36 7.42
N VAL A 125 27.80 4.64 6.71
CA VAL A 125 27.75 5.73 5.74
C VAL A 125 27.56 7.05 6.47
N ILE A 126 28.54 7.94 6.34
CA ILE A 126 28.55 9.26 6.99
C ILE A 126 28.80 10.33 5.94
N ASP A 127 27.94 11.34 5.90
CA ASP A 127 28.20 12.55 5.12
C ASP A 127 29.31 13.35 5.80
N LYS A 128 30.47 13.41 5.14
CA LYS A 128 31.68 14.07 5.66
C LYS A 128 31.78 15.56 5.27
N ALA A 129 30.83 16.08 4.50
CA ALA A 129 30.81 17.49 4.14
C ALA A 129 30.64 18.37 5.38
N THR A 130 31.51 19.36 5.53
CA THR A 130 31.50 20.27 6.70
C THR A 130 30.54 21.43 6.55
N SER A 131 30.17 21.77 5.31
CA SER A 131 29.18 22.78 4.97
C SER A 131 28.51 22.40 3.65
N GLY A 132 27.24 22.74 3.51
CA GLY A 132 26.48 22.53 2.29
C GLY A 132 25.72 23.78 1.86
N LYS A 133 25.35 23.84 0.59
CA LYS A 133 24.37 24.83 0.10
C LYS A 133 23.02 24.47 0.66
N PHE A 134 22.24 25.45 1.05
CA PHE A 134 20.86 25.28 1.46
C PHE A 134 20.14 26.61 1.39
N ASP A 135 19.04 26.68 0.65
CA ASP A 135 18.17 27.87 0.64
C ASP A 135 17.32 27.89 1.92
N ASP A 136 17.77 28.64 2.92
CA ASP A 136 17.06 28.80 4.18
C ASP A 136 16.06 29.96 4.19
N LYS A 137 15.91 30.70 3.08
CA LYS A 137 14.99 31.81 2.95
C LYS A 137 13.63 31.42 2.41
N ILE A 138 13.54 30.28 1.69
CA ILE A 138 12.28 29.81 1.16
C ILE A 138 11.34 29.40 2.29
N SER A 139 10.11 29.89 2.27
CA SER A 139 9.06 29.48 3.22
C SER A 139 8.59 28.05 2.92
N ALA A 140 8.06 27.35 3.94
CA ALA A 140 7.42 26.04 3.70
C ALA A 140 6.27 26.15 2.70
N TRP A 141 5.54 27.26 2.74
CA TRP A 141 4.45 27.56 1.82
C TRP A 141 4.88 27.60 0.36
N ASP A 142 5.94 28.35 0.05
CA ASP A 142 6.46 28.44 -1.32
C ASP A 142 7.22 27.18 -1.72
N TYR A 143 7.85 26.54 -0.75
CA TYR A 143 8.58 25.30 -0.96
C TYR A 143 7.67 24.18 -1.47
N VAL A 144 6.51 23.95 -0.82
CA VAL A 144 5.57 22.91 -1.24
C VAL A 144 5.05 23.15 -2.65
N LYS A 145 4.79 24.40 -3.04
CA LYS A 145 4.42 24.73 -4.42
C LYS A 145 5.48 24.33 -5.46
N ASN A 146 6.74 24.40 -5.09
CA ASN A 146 7.85 24.06 -6.01
C ASN A 146 7.98 22.54 -6.22
N LEU A 147 7.49 21.72 -5.28
CA LEU A 147 7.55 20.25 -5.40
C LEU A 147 6.77 19.71 -6.61
N GLY A 148 5.71 20.43 -7.02
CA GLY A 148 4.90 20.05 -8.18
C GLY A 148 4.25 18.67 -8.02
N VAL A 149 4.22 17.89 -9.12
CA VAL A 149 3.73 16.50 -9.08
C VAL A 149 4.91 15.57 -8.87
N GLY A 150 4.84 14.76 -7.83
CA GLY A 150 5.78 13.71 -7.52
C GLY A 150 5.34 12.34 -8.00
N PHE A 151 6.28 11.40 -8.02
CA PHE A 151 6.08 9.99 -8.30
C PHE A 151 6.67 9.14 -7.17
N GLN A 152 5.93 8.15 -6.70
CA GLN A 152 6.42 7.22 -5.69
C GLN A 152 7.18 6.08 -6.33
N TYR A 153 8.39 5.82 -5.83
CA TYR A 153 9.17 4.67 -6.24
C TYR A 153 9.47 3.77 -5.03
N GLN A 154 8.91 2.57 -5.02
CA GLN A 154 8.83 1.71 -3.83
C GLN A 154 9.91 0.63 -3.75
N ALA A 155 10.91 0.64 -4.63
CA ALA A 155 11.93 -0.42 -4.65
C ALA A 155 12.65 -0.65 -3.30
N PHE A 156 12.81 0.41 -2.49
CA PHE A 156 13.41 0.29 -1.16
C PHE A 156 12.43 -0.18 -0.08
N ALA A 157 11.13 0.02 -0.28
CA ALA A 157 10.10 -0.51 0.60
C ALA A 157 9.99 -2.03 0.47
N THR A 158 10.21 -2.58 -0.72
CA THR A 158 10.10 -4.03 -0.97
C THR A 158 11.07 -4.87 -0.14
N CYS A 159 12.13 -4.26 0.38
CA CYS A 159 13.11 -4.94 1.22
C CYS A 159 12.54 -5.44 2.55
N GLU A 160 11.39 -4.94 3.00
CA GLU A 160 10.77 -5.37 4.26
C GLU A 160 10.33 -6.85 4.26
N ASN A 161 9.98 -7.40 3.11
CA ASN A 161 9.49 -8.78 2.97
C ASN A 161 10.55 -9.75 2.44
N SER A 162 11.82 -9.37 2.45
CA SER A 162 12.88 -10.10 1.74
C SER A 162 13.97 -10.68 2.65
N LEU A 163 13.56 -11.40 3.68
CA LEU A 163 14.48 -11.97 4.69
C LEU A 163 15.66 -12.76 4.12
N ASP A 164 15.52 -13.36 2.94
CA ASP A 164 16.52 -14.25 2.37
C ASP A 164 17.27 -13.66 1.16
N PHE A 165 16.85 -12.49 0.65
CA PHE A 165 17.39 -11.94 -0.61
C PHE A 165 18.64 -11.07 -0.45
N GLY A 166 18.95 -10.63 0.78
CA GLY A 166 20.06 -9.71 1.01
C GLY A 166 19.93 -8.44 0.16
N MET A 167 20.99 -8.05 -0.52
CA MET A 167 21.00 -6.83 -1.37
C MET A 167 20.26 -6.97 -2.70
N ASP A 168 19.67 -8.12 -3.01
CA ASP A 168 18.78 -8.29 -4.17
C ASP A 168 17.31 -8.00 -3.83
N CYS A 169 17.01 -7.44 -2.67
CA CYS A 169 15.66 -7.20 -2.16
C CYS A 169 14.78 -6.26 -3.01
N PHE A 170 15.32 -5.55 -3.96
CA PHE A 170 14.64 -4.46 -4.69
C PHE A 170 13.61 -4.92 -5.74
N HIS A 171 13.36 -6.22 -5.88
CA HIS A 171 12.55 -6.77 -6.96
C HIS A 171 11.15 -7.27 -6.54
N LEU A 172 10.85 -7.26 -5.25
CA LEU A 172 9.54 -7.66 -4.77
C LEU A 172 8.45 -6.70 -5.28
N TRP A 173 7.21 -7.14 -5.30
CA TRP A 173 6.04 -6.40 -5.79
C TRP A 173 6.17 -5.89 -7.24
N GLY A 174 7.01 -6.55 -8.06
CA GLY A 174 7.20 -6.17 -9.46
C GLY A 174 8.11 -4.97 -9.70
N PHE A 175 8.69 -4.38 -8.66
CA PHE A 175 9.66 -3.30 -8.82
C PHE A 175 11.01 -3.82 -9.30
N LYS A 176 11.79 -2.93 -9.86
CA LYS A 176 13.19 -3.13 -10.23
C LYS A 176 14.05 -2.17 -9.43
N LYS A 177 15.27 -2.56 -9.10
CA LYS A 177 16.25 -1.64 -8.52
C LYS A 177 16.31 -0.36 -9.37
N PRO A 178 16.20 0.83 -8.78
CA PRO A 178 16.32 2.07 -9.53
C PRO A 178 17.61 2.15 -10.35
N SER A 179 17.54 2.76 -11.52
CA SER A 179 18.69 3.07 -12.36
C SER A 179 18.61 4.52 -12.84
N LYS A 180 19.73 5.08 -13.28
CA LYS A 180 19.74 6.44 -13.88
C LYS A 180 18.75 6.56 -15.03
N GLU A 181 18.62 5.52 -15.85
CA GLU A 181 17.68 5.48 -16.96
C GLU A 181 16.24 5.58 -16.52
N ILE A 182 15.85 4.84 -15.45
CA ILE A 182 14.51 4.91 -14.87
C ILE A 182 14.23 6.31 -14.30
N ILE A 183 15.17 6.89 -13.55
CA ILE A 183 15.03 8.24 -12.98
C ILE A 183 14.87 9.28 -14.09
N HIS A 184 15.72 9.21 -15.13
CA HIS A 184 15.61 10.08 -16.30
C HIS A 184 14.25 9.93 -17.01
N PHE A 185 13.76 8.71 -17.18
CA PHE A 185 12.47 8.46 -17.79
C PHE A 185 11.29 9.05 -17.00
N ILE A 186 11.33 8.94 -15.66
CA ILE A 186 10.36 9.60 -14.77
C ILE A 186 10.41 11.13 -14.94
N LYS A 187 11.62 11.71 -14.95
CA LYS A 187 11.81 13.15 -15.18
C LYS A 187 11.24 13.60 -16.53
N GLN A 188 11.50 12.84 -17.60
CA GLN A 188 11.00 13.14 -18.95
C GLN A 188 9.46 13.17 -19.02
N LYS A 189 8.77 12.41 -18.19
CA LYS A 189 7.30 12.44 -18.10
C LYS A 189 6.76 13.76 -17.57
N GLY A 190 7.55 14.49 -16.80
CA GLY A 190 7.19 15.80 -16.24
C GLY A 190 7.13 15.81 -14.70
N PHE A 191 7.45 14.73 -14.04
CA PHE A 191 7.53 14.69 -12.58
C PHE A 191 8.68 15.56 -12.06
N LYS A 192 8.45 16.24 -10.93
CA LYS A 192 9.43 17.12 -10.29
C LYS A 192 10.00 16.55 -9.01
N THR A 193 9.34 15.58 -8.42
CA THR A 193 9.70 14.99 -7.13
C THR A 193 9.63 13.46 -7.23
N ILE A 194 10.58 12.77 -6.60
CA ILE A 194 10.49 11.33 -6.39
C ILE A 194 10.41 11.07 -4.89
N ARG A 195 9.39 10.33 -4.46
CA ARG A 195 9.26 9.84 -3.10
C ARG A 195 9.80 8.41 -3.02
N LEU A 196 10.84 8.23 -2.23
CA LEU A 196 11.47 6.95 -1.94
C LEU A 196 10.98 6.48 -0.57
N GLN A 197 10.03 5.58 -0.56
CA GLN A 197 9.66 4.87 0.66
C GLN A 197 10.76 3.86 0.98
N THR A 198 11.23 3.86 2.23
CA THR A 198 12.34 3.02 2.66
C THR A 198 11.92 2.07 3.77
N SER A 199 12.41 0.83 3.74
CA SER A 199 12.27 -0.12 4.84
C SER A 199 13.54 -0.95 4.94
N PRO A 200 14.41 -0.72 5.94
CA PRO A 200 15.61 -1.52 6.15
C PRO A 200 15.31 -2.87 6.81
N ASN A 201 14.06 -3.29 6.86
CA ASN A 201 13.63 -4.60 7.31
C ASN A 201 14.16 -5.73 6.41
N GLY A 202 13.78 -6.94 6.63
CA GLY A 202 14.18 -8.08 5.81
C GLY A 202 15.67 -8.42 5.94
N GLY A 203 16.26 -8.22 7.14
CA GLY A 203 17.66 -8.54 7.43
C GLY A 203 18.64 -7.37 7.30
N HIS A 204 18.18 -6.20 6.87
CA HIS A 204 19.04 -5.02 6.77
C HIS A 204 19.23 -4.26 8.10
N LEU A 205 18.63 -4.72 9.19
CA LEU A 205 18.95 -4.33 10.56
C LEU A 205 19.88 -5.40 11.15
N LEU A 206 21.17 -5.09 11.27
CA LEU A 206 22.22 -6.08 11.48
C LEU A 206 22.39 -6.52 12.95
N ASP A 207 21.88 -5.75 13.90
CA ASP A 207 22.10 -5.99 15.33
C ASP A 207 20.98 -5.42 16.21
N GLU A 208 21.06 -5.68 17.51
CA GLU A 208 20.15 -5.21 18.56
C GLU A 208 20.13 -3.68 18.75
N ASN A 209 21.10 -2.96 18.16
CA ASN A 209 21.14 -1.49 18.16
C ASN A 209 20.49 -0.91 16.92
N TYR A 210 19.84 -1.73 16.11
CA TYR A 210 19.20 -1.36 14.86
C TYR A 210 20.17 -0.72 13.86
N THR A 211 21.39 -1.28 13.75
CA THR A 211 22.36 -0.82 12.77
C THR A 211 21.90 -1.20 11.38
N ILE A 212 21.62 -0.21 10.55
CA ILE A 212 21.23 -0.43 9.15
C ILE A 212 22.45 -0.90 8.36
N ASP A 213 22.29 -1.93 7.53
CA ASP A 213 23.34 -2.40 6.62
C ASP A 213 23.90 -1.20 5.81
N PRO A 214 25.20 -0.90 5.92
CA PRO A 214 25.78 0.22 5.18
C PRO A 214 25.61 0.11 3.67
N ARG A 215 25.50 -1.12 3.12
CA ARG A 215 25.24 -1.36 1.70
C ARG A 215 23.86 -0.87 1.29
N TYR A 216 22.84 -1.03 2.17
CA TYR A 216 21.49 -0.52 1.95
C TYR A 216 21.48 1.02 1.89
N ILE A 217 22.09 1.69 2.88
CA ILE A 217 22.20 3.16 2.89
C ILE A 217 22.98 3.66 1.66
N LYS A 218 24.05 2.96 1.27
CA LYS A 218 24.84 3.31 0.09
C LYS A 218 24.02 3.22 -1.21
N ALA A 219 23.21 2.15 -1.35
CA ALA A 219 22.31 1.99 -2.49
C ALA A 219 21.24 3.09 -2.51
N LEU A 220 20.65 3.42 -1.36
CA LEU A 220 19.69 4.54 -1.24
C LEU A 220 20.35 5.88 -1.59
N LYS A 221 21.57 6.12 -1.10
CA LYS A 221 22.31 7.33 -1.39
C LYS A 221 22.61 7.49 -2.88
N GLU A 222 22.99 6.42 -3.55
CA GLU A 222 23.25 6.42 -4.99
C GLU A 222 22.01 6.85 -5.78
N VAL A 223 20.83 6.36 -5.42
CA VAL A 223 19.56 6.74 -6.07
C VAL A 223 19.20 8.20 -5.77
N VAL A 224 19.38 8.65 -4.53
CA VAL A 224 19.18 10.05 -4.15
C VAL A 224 20.10 10.97 -4.97
N ASP A 225 21.38 10.59 -5.15
CA ASP A 225 22.33 11.34 -5.95
C ASP A 225 21.86 11.46 -7.41
N TRP A 226 21.36 10.39 -8.02
CA TRP A 226 20.80 10.41 -9.39
C TRP A 226 19.58 11.33 -9.53
N ILE A 227 18.69 11.34 -8.54
CA ILE A 227 17.50 12.20 -8.55
C ILE A 227 17.91 13.67 -8.48
N ILE A 228 18.88 14.00 -7.62
CA ILE A 228 19.43 15.37 -7.50
C ILE A 228 20.19 15.80 -8.78
N GLU A 229 20.91 14.87 -9.42
CA GLU A 229 21.58 15.11 -10.72
C GLU A 229 20.59 15.49 -11.83
N GLU A 230 19.38 14.93 -11.80
CA GLU A 230 18.27 15.26 -12.72
C GLU A 230 17.53 16.57 -12.36
N ASP A 231 18.04 17.34 -11.40
CA ASP A 231 17.41 18.56 -10.89
C ASP A 231 15.96 18.33 -10.40
N MET A 232 15.77 17.26 -9.63
CA MET A 232 14.50 16.88 -9.02
C MET A 232 14.60 17.00 -7.50
N TYR A 233 13.44 17.09 -6.86
CA TYR A 233 13.30 16.90 -5.42
C TYR A 233 13.23 15.41 -5.08
N VAL A 234 13.75 15.04 -3.91
CA VAL A 234 13.68 13.68 -3.41
C VAL A 234 13.18 13.67 -1.97
N ILE A 235 12.15 12.86 -1.71
CA ILE A 235 11.63 12.60 -0.38
C ILE A 235 12.14 11.24 0.05
N VAL A 236 12.94 11.19 1.11
CA VAL A 236 13.29 9.95 1.79
C VAL A 236 12.26 9.75 2.90
N CYS A 237 11.33 8.83 2.66
CA CYS A 237 10.27 8.48 3.59
C CYS A 237 10.70 7.31 4.47
N GLY A 238 10.65 7.51 5.78
CA GLY A 238 10.88 6.44 6.74
C GLY A 238 9.66 5.54 6.85
N SER A 239 9.76 4.35 6.31
CA SER A 239 8.91 3.23 6.71
C SER A 239 9.63 2.48 7.81
N VAL A 240 8.94 2.10 8.86
CA VAL A 240 9.57 1.39 9.96
C VAL A 240 9.29 -0.09 9.80
N PRO A 241 10.35 -0.90 9.86
CA PRO A 241 10.20 -2.33 9.74
C PRO A 241 9.34 -2.88 10.88
N GLU A 242 8.59 -3.89 10.57
CA GLU A 242 7.99 -4.73 11.57
C GLU A 242 9.08 -5.46 12.36
N PHE A 243 8.86 -5.61 13.65
CA PHE A 243 9.84 -6.23 14.55
C PHE A 243 9.97 -7.75 14.37
N MET A 244 9.82 -8.25 13.16
CA MET A 244 9.75 -9.68 12.90
C MET A 244 11.00 -10.46 13.30
N GLU A 245 12.16 -9.82 13.29
CA GLU A 245 13.45 -10.48 13.54
C GLU A 245 13.88 -10.46 15.00
N PHE A 246 13.35 -9.54 15.82
CA PHE A 246 13.90 -9.27 17.14
C PHE A 246 13.02 -9.74 18.31
N ASN A 247 11.78 -10.21 18.03
CA ASN A 247 10.86 -10.58 19.09
C ASN A 247 9.90 -11.70 18.66
N GLU A 248 10.12 -12.94 19.13
CA GLU A 248 9.26 -14.09 18.81
C GLU A 248 7.81 -13.89 19.17
N SER A 249 7.51 -13.20 20.28
CA SER A 249 6.14 -12.91 20.70
C SER A 249 5.46 -11.94 19.74
N PHE A 250 6.19 -10.96 19.25
CA PHE A 250 5.71 -10.01 18.24
C PHE A 250 5.50 -10.70 16.90
N GLN A 251 6.48 -11.51 16.44
CA GLN A 251 6.35 -12.31 15.22
C GLN A 251 5.09 -13.17 15.21
N LYS A 252 4.75 -13.78 16.35
CA LYS A 252 3.52 -14.57 16.46
C LYS A 252 2.28 -13.69 16.30
N LYS A 253 2.22 -12.53 16.96
CA LYS A 253 1.09 -11.59 16.84
C LYS A 253 0.96 -11.05 15.42
N VAL A 254 2.06 -10.67 14.77
CA VAL A 254 2.06 -10.17 13.39
C VAL A 254 1.55 -11.20 12.41
N LYS A 255 1.92 -12.48 12.55
CA LYS A 255 1.40 -13.56 11.71
C LYS A 255 -0.12 -13.76 11.83
N GLU A 256 -0.70 -13.37 12.95
CA GLU A 256 -2.14 -13.40 13.20
C GLU A 256 -2.85 -12.10 12.73
N SER A 257 -2.10 -11.08 12.32
CA SER A 257 -2.59 -9.78 11.88
C SER A 257 -2.65 -9.68 10.36
N VAL A 258 -3.65 -8.96 9.85
CA VAL A 258 -3.83 -8.67 8.41
C VAL A 258 -2.98 -7.47 7.95
N HIS A 259 -2.44 -6.67 8.90
CA HIS A 259 -1.82 -5.37 8.64
C HIS A 259 -0.38 -5.34 9.16
N PHE A 260 0.48 -6.14 8.57
CA PHE A 260 1.85 -6.29 9.04
C PHE A 260 2.88 -5.30 8.44
N GLU A 261 2.47 -4.39 7.58
CA GLU A 261 3.36 -3.42 6.92
C GLU A 261 3.48 -2.09 7.67
N ALA A 262 2.80 -1.94 8.80
CA ALA A 262 2.65 -0.67 9.47
C ALA A 262 3.46 -0.57 10.76
N LEU A 263 3.96 0.64 11.03
CA LEU A 263 4.57 0.96 12.31
C LEU A 263 3.58 0.71 13.46
N ILE A 264 4.02 0.03 14.50
CA ILE A 264 3.17 -0.25 15.67
C ILE A 264 3.07 0.96 16.57
N VAL A 265 1.88 1.55 16.62
CA VAL A 265 1.53 2.66 17.52
C VAL A 265 0.78 2.08 18.71
N SER A 266 1.51 1.63 19.72
CA SER A 266 0.94 0.99 20.91
C SER A 266 1.79 1.20 22.16
N GLU A 267 1.16 1.29 23.33
CA GLU A 267 1.84 1.41 24.62
C GLU A 267 2.77 0.22 24.88
N ASP A 268 2.37 -0.99 24.48
CA ASP A 268 3.16 -2.23 24.69
C ASP A 268 4.48 -2.22 23.94
N TYR A 269 4.54 -1.55 22.79
CA TYR A 269 5.73 -1.49 21.93
C TYR A 269 6.44 -0.12 21.95
N LYS A 270 5.88 0.86 22.65
CA LYS A 270 6.34 2.25 22.63
C LYS A 270 7.84 2.39 22.82
N LYS A 271 8.38 1.83 23.90
CA LYS A 271 9.81 1.93 24.24
C LYS A 271 10.72 1.35 23.15
N THR A 272 10.34 0.21 22.61
CA THR A 272 11.11 -0.46 21.54
C THR A 272 11.03 0.34 20.24
N THR A 273 9.84 0.82 19.88
CA THR A 273 9.61 1.65 18.69
C THR A 273 10.36 2.99 18.78
N GLU A 274 10.37 3.65 19.94
CA GLU A 274 11.15 4.88 20.15
C GLU A 274 12.65 4.68 19.95
N ALA A 275 13.20 3.56 20.46
CA ALA A 275 14.62 3.22 20.27
C ALA A 275 14.93 2.96 18.79
N LEU A 276 14.09 2.21 18.11
CA LEU A 276 14.20 1.92 16.68
C LEU A 276 14.15 3.20 15.84
N LEU A 277 13.13 4.04 16.01
CA LEU A 277 12.98 5.29 15.28
C LEU A 277 14.18 6.21 15.44
N LYS A 278 14.67 6.32 16.68
CA LYS A 278 15.85 7.12 17.00
C LYS A 278 17.10 6.58 16.32
N ALA A 279 17.28 5.26 16.32
CA ALA A 279 18.45 4.62 15.70
C ALA A 279 18.42 4.78 14.18
N ILE A 280 17.29 4.48 13.52
CA ILE A 280 17.15 4.58 12.06
C ILE A 280 17.33 6.03 11.60
N TRP A 281 16.60 6.98 12.19
CA TRP A 281 16.67 8.37 11.77
C TRP A 281 18.01 9.03 12.05
N LYS A 282 18.72 8.58 13.11
CA LYS A 282 20.10 9.03 13.34
C LYS A 282 21.03 8.61 12.21
N GLN A 283 20.88 7.39 11.71
CA GLN A 283 21.72 6.86 10.64
C GLN A 283 21.38 7.53 9.30
N TYR A 284 20.09 7.64 8.94
CA TYR A 284 19.69 8.37 7.73
C TYR A 284 20.16 9.83 7.78
N ALA A 285 19.86 10.55 8.85
CA ALA A 285 20.27 11.95 8.97
C ALA A 285 21.79 12.16 9.02
N THR A 286 22.56 11.14 9.41
CA THR A 286 24.02 11.18 9.35
C THR A 286 24.56 10.92 7.94
N ALA A 287 23.90 10.06 7.18
CA ALA A 287 24.27 9.75 5.80
C ALA A 287 23.85 10.85 4.81
N PHE A 288 22.79 11.59 5.13
CA PHE A 288 22.20 12.62 4.29
C PHE A 288 22.19 13.97 5.01
N ASN A 289 23.23 14.77 4.87
CA ASN A 289 23.37 16.05 5.55
C ASN A 289 23.87 17.16 4.61
N ASN A 290 25.10 17.58 4.77
CA ASN A 290 25.66 18.78 4.13
C ASN A 290 25.94 18.61 2.63
N SER A 291 26.04 17.37 2.13
CA SER A 291 26.13 17.08 0.70
C SER A 291 24.83 17.36 -0.06
N TYR A 292 23.72 17.57 0.65
CA TYR A 292 22.38 17.72 0.08
C TYR A 292 21.76 19.06 0.46
N ASP A 293 21.31 19.79 -0.53
CA ASP A 293 20.58 21.05 -0.38
C ASP A 293 19.08 20.80 0.01
N GLU A 294 18.24 21.82 -0.13
CA GLU A 294 16.81 21.76 0.20
C GLU A 294 16.02 20.81 -0.70
N ARG A 295 16.56 20.32 -1.82
CA ARG A 295 15.86 19.36 -2.68
C ARG A 295 15.73 17.98 -2.04
N LEU A 296 16.53 17.66 -1.02
CA LEU A 296 16.31 16.48 -0.17
C LEU A 296 15.40 16.81 1.01
N ILE A 297 14.33 16.05 1.15
CA ILE A 297 13.32 16.16 2.19
C ILE A 297 13.28 14.86 2.98
N PHE A 298 12.99 14.92 4.27
CA PHE A 298 12.66 13.75 5.06
C PHE A 298 11.17 13.69 5.33
N GLU A 299 10.59 12.49 5.31
CA GLU A 299 9.23 12.22 5.73
C GLU A 299 9.26 11.19 6.87
N THR A 300 8.61 11.52 7.98
CA THR A 300 8.85 10.82 9.26
C THR A 300 8.56 9.33 9.23
N ILE A 301 7.41 8.94 8.71
CA ILE A 301 6.93 7.56 8.73
C ILE A 301 5.95 7.36 7.58
N ASN A 302 5.82 6.14 7.08
CA ASN A 302 4.76 5.75 6.15
C ASN A 302 3.74 4.86 6.85
N ASN A 303 2.46 5.21 6.79
CA ASN A 303 1.34 4.40 7.27
C ASN A 303 1.46 3.82 8.69
N PRO A 304 1.85 4.59 9.71
CA PRO A 304 1.92 4.06 11.07
C PRO A 304 0.54 3.68 11.59
N THR A 305 0.39 2.48 12.16
CA THR A 305 -0.90 2.02 12.73
C THR A 305 -0.76 1.30 14.06
N HIS A 306 -1.88 1.17 14.79
CA HIS A 306 -2.01 0.22 15.87
C HIS A 306 -2.56 -1.10 15.33
N THR A 307 -1.73 -1.88 14.68
CA THR A 307 -2.06 -3.09 13.92
C THR A 307 -2.99 -4.08 14.62
N PHE A 308 -2.96 -4.14 15.97
CA PHE A 308 -3.76 -5.06 16.77
C PHE A 308 -5.06 -4.45 17.32
N HIS A 309 -5.40 -3.22 16.90
CA HIS A 309 -6.61 -2.55 17.33
C HIS A 309 -7.65 -2.49 16.21
N GLU A 310 -8.93 -2.62 16.56
CA GLU A 310 -10.04 -2.58 15.60
C GLU A 310 -10.10 -1.29 14.76
N HIS A 311 -9.60 -0.17 15.31
CA HIS A 311 -9.52 1.13 14.64
C HIS A 311 -8.12 1.42 14.07
N ALA A 312 -7.35 0.39 13.68
CA ALA A 312 -5.96 0.51 13.26
C ALA A 312 -5.72 1.60 12.19
N TRP A 313 -6.60 1.64 11.19
CA TRP A 313 -6.51 2.57 10.06
C TRP A 313 -7.39 3.83 10.18
N ASP A 314 -8.44 3.78 10.98
CA ASP A 314 -9.39 4.87 11.16
C ASP A 314 -9.61 5.16 12.65
N PRO A 315 -8.61 5.73 13.36
CA PRO A 315 -8.69 6.00 14.78
C PRO A 315 -9.76 7.03 15.09
N ILE A 316 -10.62 6.70 16.08
CA ILE A 316 -11.75 7.54 16.50
C ILE A 316 -11.47 8.24 17.82
N SER A 317 -11.88 9.50 17.92
CA SER A 317 -11.60 10.34 19.09
C SER A 317 -12.30 9.88 20.37
N ASP A 318 -13.34 9.07 20.31
CA ASP A 318 -14.08 8.59 21.49
C ASP A 318 -13.53 7.28 22.05
N CYS A 319 -12.70 6.56 21.30
CA CYS A 319 -12.03 5.36 21.77
C CYS A 319 -10.87 5.70 22.72
N ALA A 320 -10.82 5.06 23.89
CA ALA A 320 -9.77 5.28 24.87
C ALA A 320 -8.38 4.80 24.40
N VAL A 321 -8.33 3.74 23.57
CA VAL A 321 -7.10 3.22 22.95
C VAL A 321 -6.61 4.21 21.91
N CYS A 322 -7.47 4.63 20.98
CA CYS A 322 -7.09 5.61 19.96
C CYS A 322 -6.58 6.93 20.56
N LYS A 323 -7.14 7.40 21.68
CA LYS A 323 -6.62 8.59 22.38
C LYS A 323 -5.17 8.42 22.84
N LYS A 324 -4.80 7.23 23.31
CA LYS A 324 -3.42 6.90 23.66
C LYS A 324 -2.54 6.84 22.40
N ASP A 325 -3.04 6.25 21.33
CA ASP A 325 -2.33 6.13 20.06
C ASP A 325 -1.99 7.52 19.48
N TYR A 326 -2.92 8.48 19.57
CA TYR A 326 -2.63 9.89 19.22
C TYR A 326 -1.46 10.46 20.01
N ALA A 327 -1.41 10.23 21.34
CA ALA A 327 -0.33 10.72 22.19
C ALA A 327 1.00 10.07 21.82
N ILE A 328 1.02 8.74 21.61
CA ILE A 328 2.21 7.98 21.25
C ILE A 328 2.73 8.45 19.88
N MET A 329 1.85 8.60 18.89
CA MET A 329 2.25 9.06 17.56
C MET A 329 2.83 10.48 17.57
N ASN A 330 2.27 11.38 18.38
CA ASN A 330 2.83 12.71 18.57
C ASN A 330 4.25 12.65 19.16
N GLU A 331 4.51 11.73 20.10
CA GLU A 331 5.84 11.52 20.67
C GLU A 331 6.81 10.92 19.65
N TYR A 332 6.37 9.94 18.84
CA TYR A 332 7.20 9.36 17.77
C TYR A 332 7.65 10.43 16.77
N ASN A 333 6.74 11.25 16.28
CA ASN A 333 7.06 12.35 15.39
C ASN A 333 8.04 13.34 16.04
N GLN A 334 7.87 13.66 17.35
CA GLN A 334 8.79 14.53 18.07
C GLN A 334 10.20 13.94 18.15
N ILE A 335 10.31 12.64 18.48
CA ILE A 335 11.59 11.94 18.58
C ILE A 335 12.31 11.96 17.22
N ILE A 336 11.60 11.74 16.14
CA ILE A 336 12.18 11.76 14.79
C ILE A 336 12.71 13.15 14.46
N VAL A 337 11.90 14.20 14.64
CA VAL A 337 12.30 15.58 14.37
C VAL A 337 13.52 15.97 15.22
N ASP A 338 13.50 15.69 16.53
CA ASP A 338 14.63 15.99 17.41
C ASP A 338 15.89 15.22 17.01
N THR A 339 15.76 13.98 16.60
CA THR A 339 16.87 13.15 16.15
C THR A 339 17.51 13.73 14.90
N ILE A 340 16.71 14.06 13.89
CA ILE A 340 17.20 14.68 12.65
C ILE A 340 17.90 16.00 12.96
N ARG A 341 17.26 16.89 13.75
CA ARG A 341 17.83 18.20 14.12
C ARG A 341 19.14 18.08 14.92
N SER A 342 19.29 17.02 15.72
CA SER A 342 20.49 16.77 16.52
C SER A 342 21.75 16.51 15.69
N THR A 343 21.61 16.15 14.39
CA THR A 343 22.74 15.93 13.49
C THR A 343 23.36 17.24 12.99
N GLY A 344 22.67 18.36 13.18
CA GLY A 344 23.19 19.68 12.78
C GLY A 344 23.34 19.87 11.26
N GLY A 345 24.20 20.79 10.87
CA GLY A 345 24.44 21.06 9.44
C GLY A 345 23.16 21.46 8.69
N ASN A 346 22.99 20.96 7.46
CA ASN A 346 21.77 21.23 6.68
C ASN A 346 20.53 20.60 7.31
N ASN A 347 20.67 19.53 8.07
CA ASN A 347 19.56 18.91 8.76
C ASN A 347 18.96 19.75 9.89
N ALA A 348 19.71 20.74 10.41
CA ALA A 348 19.19 21.71 11.37
C ALA A 348 18.04 22.56 10.77
N LYS A 349 17.97 22.68 9.44
CA LYS A 349 17.03 23.54 8.71
C LYS A 349 16.30 22.82 7.56
N ARG A 350 16.54 21.51 7.36
CA ARG A 350 15.89 20.69 6.33
C ARG A 350 14.38 20.61 6.55
N PHE A 351 13.62 20.60 5.46
CA PHE A 351 12.19 20.35 5.51
C PHE A 351 11.91 18.91 5.95
N ILE A 352 10.92 18.74 6.82
CA ILE A 352 10.49 17.43 7.32
C ILE A 352 8.97 17.35 7.16
N MET A 353 8.51 16.36 6.45
CA MET A 353 7.10 16.00 6.33
C MET A 353 6.71 15.14 7.51
N VAL A 354 5.53 15.43 8.09
CA VAL A 354 5.04 14.80 9.31
C VAL A 354 3.70 14.13 9.01
N GLU A 355 3.69 12.81 9.09
CA GLU A 355 2.51 12.00 8.86
C GLU A 355 1.83 11.57 10.17
N GLY A 356 0.53 11.30 10.10
CA GLY A 356 -0.26 10.77 11.19
C GLY A 356 -0.64 9.30 10.99
N ILE A 357 -1.38 8.71 11.94
CA ILE A 357 -1.80 7.31 11.89
C ILE A 357 -2.53 7.01 10.57
N GLY A 358 -2.11 5.91 9.91
CA GLY A 358 -2.66 5.45 8.65
C GLY A 358 -2.56 6.44 7.49
N GLY A 359 -1.75 7.50 7.60
CA GLY A 359 -1.69 8.59 6.61
C GLY A 359 -2.99 9.39 6.47
N ARG A 360 -3.99 9.16 7.33
CA ARG A 360 -5.35 9.68 7.11
C ARG A 360 -5.48 11.15 7.44
N TRP A 361 -6.13 11.93 6.55
CA TRP A 361 -6.43 13.34 6.76
C TRP A 361 -7.30 13.61 7.99
N LYS A 362 -8.24 12.71 8.30
CA LYS A 362 -9.08 12.78 9.51
C LYS A 362 -8.23 12.78 10.79
N TYR A 363 -7.10 12.08 10.77
CA TYR A 363 -6.19 12.02 11.89
C TYR A 363 -5.49 13.36 12.13
N ILE A 364 -4.80 13.90 11.12
CA ILE A 364 -4.01 15.13 11.29
C ILE A 364 -4.87 16.39 11.46
N THR A 365 -6.14 16.35 11.07
CA THR A 365 -7.10 17.44 11.30
C THR A 365 -7.83 17.35 12.65
N ASN A 366 -7.63 16.24 13.38
CA ASN A 366 -8.18 16.07 14.73
C ASN A 366 -7.41 16.89 15.77
N SER A 367 -8.12 17.43 16.75
CA SER A 367 -7.50 18.24 17.82
C SER A 367 -6.52 17.48 18.74
N LEU A 368 -6.54 16.15 18.73
CA LEU A 368 -5.61 15.29 19.46
C LEU A 368 -4.24 15.19 18.78
N PHE A 369 -4.19 15.33 17.44
CA PHE A 369 -2.93 15.39 16.72
C PHE A 369 -2.20 16.70 17.03
N LYS A 370 -0.90 16.62 17.24
CA LYS A 370 -0.03 17.78 17.48
C LYS A 370 1.19 17.71 16.57
N MET A 371 1.36 18.73 15.77
CA MET A 371 2.63 18.90 15.06
C MET A 371 3.79 18.94 16.07
N PRO A 372 4.93 18.30 15.75
CA PRO A 372 6.13 18.38 16.60
C PRO A 372 6.57 19.83 16.83
N LYS A 373 7.16 20.07 17.98
CA LYS A 373 7.88 21.33 18.23
C LYS A 373 9.20 21.29 17.46
N ASP A 374 9.50 22.33 16.73
CA ASP A 374 10.78 22.47 16.03
C ASP A 374 11.49 23.74 16.45
N LYS A 375 12.82 23.65 16.65
CA LYS A 375 13.68 24.81 16.93
C LYS A 375 13.80 25.72 15.72
N THR A 376 13.71 25.17 14.51
CA THR A 376 13.73 25.90 13.25
C THR A 376 12.31 26.12 12.77
N LYS A 377 11.88 27.37 12.77
CA LYS A 377 10.53 27.74 12.33
C LYS A 377 10.33 27.45 10.86
N ASP A 378 9.09 27.15 10.49
CA ASP A 378 8.63 27.00 9.12
C ASP A 378 9.42 25.94 8.32
N ARG A 379 9.61 24.74 8.95
CA ARG A 379 10.34 23.60 8.33
C ARG A 379 9.60 22.28 8.48
N LEU A 380 8.44 22.27 9.12
CA LEU A 380 7.58 21.08 9.23
C LEU A 380 6.38 21.22 8.30
N ILE A 381 6.08 20.18 7.55
CA ILE A 381 5.01 20.11 6.56
C ILE A 381 4.10 18.95 6.94
N PRO A 382 2.82 19.17 7.29
CA PRO A 382 1.86 18.09 7.46
C PRO A 382 1.74 17.27 6.17
N ALA A 383 1.76 15.94 6.28
CA ALA A 383 1.61 15.03 5.16
C ALA A 383 0.39 14.10 5.36
N VAL A 384 -0.30 13.80 4.26
CA VAL A 384 -1.47 12.92 4.24
C VAL A 384 -1.47 12.03 3.01
N GLN A 385 -2.19 10.93 3.10
CA GLN A 385 -2.45 10.03 1.99
C GLN A 385 -3.94 10.02 1.66
N ASN A 386 -4.27 10.00 0.39
CA ASN A 386 -5.65 9.85 -0.06
C ASN A 386 -5.72 9.32 -1.49
N ILE A 387 -6.26 8.13 -1.66
CA ILE A 387 -6.54 7.54 -2.97
C ILE A 387 -8.06 7.48 -3.14
N PRO A 388 -8.67 8.47 -3.83
CA PRO A 388 -10.12 8.70 -3.78
C PRO A 388 -10.97 7.56 -4.36
N LEU A 389 -10.50 6.87 -5.39
CA LEU A 389 -11.23 5.75 -6.01
C LEU A 389 -10.94 4.41 -5.34
N GLY A 390 -10.20 4.45 -4.23
CA GLY A 390 -9.88 3.28 -3.44
C GLY A 390 -8.78 2.43 -4.06
N PHE A 391 -8.03 1.81 -3.17
CA PHE A 391 -6.99 0.87 -3.45
C PHE A 391 -7.43 -0.49 -2.93
N THR A 392 -7.41 -1.51 -3.78
CA THR A 392 -7.72 -2.86 -3.34
C THR A 392 -6.49 -3.46 -2.66
N LEU A 393 -6.32 -3.19 -1.37
CA LEU A 393 -5.44 -3.98 -0.53
C LEU A 393 -6.23 -5.18 -0.02
N GLY A 394 -5.92 -6.37 -0.50
CA GLY A 394 -6.41 -7.61 0.08
C GLY A 394 -7.12 -8.56 -0.86
N SER A 395 -7.26 -9.78 -0.40
CA SER A 395 -7.83 -10.94 -1.09
C SER A 395 -9.37 -10.92 -1.23
N ASP A 396 -10.04 -9.86 -0.78
CA ASP A 396 -11.49 -9.72 -0.91
C ASP A 396 -11.84 -8.77 -2.08
N PRO A 397 -12.21 -9.31 -3.25
CA PRO A 397 -12.57 -8.51 -4.42
C PRO A 397 -13.81 -7.63 -4.22
N GLY A 398 -14.54 -7.80 -3.12
CA GLY A 398 -15.74 -7.05 -2.80
C GLY A 398 -15.57 -5.94 -1.76
N ALA A 399 -14.40 -5.87 -1.10
CA ALA A 399 -14.25 -5.03 0.09
C ALA A 399 -13.80 -3.59 -0.20
N TYR A 400 -13.00 -3.38 -1.25
CA TYR A 400 -12.35 -2.09 -1.48
C TYR A 400 -12.24 -1.80 -2.97
N GLY A 401 -12.40 -0.56 -3.35
CA GLY A 401 -12.16 -0.12 -4.71
C GLY A 401 -13.44 0.11 -5.51
N ARG A 402 -13.77 1.38 -5.65
CA ARG A 402 -14.83 1.82 -6.53
C ARG A 402 -14.31 1.87 -7.96
N LYS A 403 -15.11 1.33 -8.88
CA LYS A 403 -14.79 1.36 -10.32
C LYS A 403 -15.41 2.55 -11.04
N VAL A 404 -16.18 3.35 -10.32
CA VAL A 404 -16.93 4.48 -10.87
C VAL A 404 -16.75 5.70 -10.00
N TYR A 405 -16.44 6.85 -10.61
CA TYR A 405 -16.35 8.13 -9.92
C TYR A 405 -17.74 8.69 -9.63
N THR A 406 -18.16 8.62 -8.38
CA THR A 406 -19.48 9.03 -7.92
C THR A 406 -19.45 10.41 -7.27
N GLU A 407 -20.64 11.02 -7.11
CA GLU A 407 -20.81 12.24 -6.34
C GLU A 407 -20.38 12.09 -4.86
N GLY A 408 -20.50 10.85 -4.32
CA GLY A 408 -19.99 10.52 -3.00
C GLY A 408 -18.48 10.64 -2.91
N VAL A 409 -17.72 10.11 -3.89
CA VAL A 409 -16.26 10.27 -3.96
C VAL A 409 -15.87 11.75 -4.02
N ARG A 410 -16.60 12.56 -4.81
CA ARG A 410 -16.40 14.01 -4.86
C ARG A 410 -16.61 14.67 -3.50
N LYS A 411 -17.68 14.30 -2.77
CA LYS A 411 -17.95 14.82 -1.42
C LYS A 411 -16.81 14.49 -0.45
N GLU A 412 -16.24 13.28 -0.53
CA GLU A 412 -15.07 12.91 0.30
C GLU A 412 -13.85 13.78 -0.01
N ILE A 413 -13.55 13.99 -1.29
CA ILE A 413 -12.47 14.91 -1.72
C ILE A 413 -12.70 16.29 -1.11
N ASN A 414 -13.91 16.84 -1.27
CA ASN A 414 -14.26 18.16 -0.75
C ASN A 414 -14.14 18.21 0.78
N ALA A 415 -14.65 17.20 1.49
CA ALA A 415 -14.58 17.12 2.96
C ALA A 415 -13.13 17.11 3.47
N MET A 416 -12.24 16.38 2.78
CA MET A 416 -10.81 16.41 3.08
C MET A 416 -10.25 17.83 2.95
N PHE A 417 -10.46 18.48 1.81
CA PHE A 417 -9.92 19.82 1.57
C PHE A 417 -10.54 20.88 2.48
N ASP A 418 -11.83 20.78 2.81
CA ASP A 418 -12.49 21.66 3.78
C ASP A 418 -11.87 21.53 5.19
N ALA A 419 -11.55 20.29 5.61
CA ALA A 419 -10.89 20.04 6.87
C ALA A 419 -9.43 20.57 6.87
N LEU A 420 -8.70 20.39 5.77
CA LEU A 420 -7.35 20.92 5.58
C LEU A 420 -7.34 22.45 5.52
N ASP A 421 -8.32 23.08 4.86
CA ASP A 421 -8.51 24.53 4.86
C ASP A 421 -8.67 25.06 6.27
N LYS A 422 -9.58 24.46 7.04
CA LYS A 422 -9.87 24.86 8.42
C LYS A 422 -8.66 24.73 9.33
N THR A 423 -7.87 23.68 9.17
CA THR A 423 -6.79 23.33 10.09
C THR A 423 -5.46 23.97 9.69
N TYR A 424 -5.12 23.95 8.41
CA TYR A 424 -3.79 24.28 7.91
C TYR A 424 -3.76 25.49 6.95
N PHE A 425 -4.43 25.46 5.82
CA PHE A 425 -4.24 26.48 4.77
C PHE A 425 -4.64 27.89 5.24
N LYS A 426 -5.72 28.04 6.01
CA LYS A 426 -6.11 29.33 6.60
C LYS A 426 -5.09 29.90 7.60
N ASN A 427 -4.26 29.02 8.13
CA ASN A 427 -3.16 29.38 9.03
C ASN A 427 -1.83 29.56 8.30
N HIS A 428 -1.84 29.57 6.95
CA HIS A 428 -0.68 29.68 6.09
C HIS A 428 0.31 28.50 6.30
N ILE A 429 -0.20 27.31 6.58
CA ILE A 429 0.57 26.07 6.71
C ILE A 429 0.30 25.23 5.45
N PRO A 430 1.34 24.87 4.68
CA PRO A 430 1.17 24.05 3.49
C PRO A 430 0.89 22.59 3.89
N VAL A 431 0.33 21.81 2.97
CA VAL A 431 0.11 20.37 3.16
C VAL A 431 0.67 19.60 1.96
N TYR A 432 1.29 18.47 2.23
CA TYR A 432 1.74 17.55 1.19
C TYR A 432 0.86 16.31 1.15
N ILE A 433 0.41 15.92 -0.04
CA ILE A 433 -0.33 14.68 -0.23
C ILE A 433 0.67 13.63 -0.71
N SER A 434 1.17 12.84 0.24
CA SER A 434 2.30 11.93 0.05
C SER A 434 1.96 10.72 -0.82
N GLU A 435 0.69 10.34 -0.88
CA GLU A 435 0.20 9.30 -1.78
C GLU A 435 -1.19 9.63 -2.29
N THR A 436 -1.37 9.66 -3.61
CA THR A 436 -2.68 9.80 -4.25
C THR A 436 -2.69 9.17 -5.62
N GLY A 437 -3.89 9.04 -6.20
CA GLY A 437 -4.09 8.54 -7.55
C GLY A 437 -5.58 8.28 -7.83
N GLY A 438 -5.91 8.08 -9.09
CA GLY A 438 -7.27 7.76 -9.53
C GLY A 438 -7.65 6.28 -9.45
N GLY A 439 -6.90 5.48 -8.69
CA GLY A 439 -7.12 4.04 -8.57
C GLY A 439 -6.39 3.21 -9.65
N PRO A 440 -6.43 1.87 -9.55
CA PRO A 440 -5.68 0.97 -10.42
C PRO A 440 -6.14 0.96 -11.89
N LEU A 441 -5.31 0.45 -12.79
CA LEU A 441 -5.57 0.35 -14.23
C LEU A 441 -6.86 -0.42 -14.59
N GLY A 442 -7.35 -1.29 -13.70
CA GLY A 442 -8.63 -1.99 -13.87
C GLY A 442 -9.85 -1.07 -13.77
N ILE A 443 -9.69 0.17 -13.28
CA ILE A 443 -10.75 1.20 -13.28
C ILE A 443 -10.76 1.88 -14.66
N PRO A 444 -11.95 2.10 -15.28
CA PRO A 444 -12.03 2.81 -16.55
C PRO A 444 -11.31 4.16 -16.52
N VAL A 445 -10.49 4.43 -17.52
CA VAL A 445 -9.61 5.62 -17.53
C VAL A 445 -10.37 6.93 -17.40
N MET A 446 -11.59 7.06 -17.96
CA MET A 446 -12.39 8.28 -17.83
C MET A 446 -12.86 8.51 -16.39
N GLU A 447 -13.14 7.46 -15.63
CA GLU A 447 -13.50 7.58 -14.21
C GLU A 447 -12.30 8.10 -13.40
N ARG A 448 -11.09 7.58 -13.69
CA ARG A 448 -9.85 8.04 -13.07
C ARG A 448 -9.49 9.48 -13.46
N ILE A 449 -9.62 9.82 -14.73
CA ILE A 449 -9.41 11.19 -15.24
C ILE A 449 -10.36 12.17 -14.57
N ASN A 450 -11.67 11.86 -14.51
CA ASN A 450 -12.66 12.74 -13.90
C ASN A 450 -12.39 12.94 -12.40
N CYS A 451 -12.01 11.87 -11.71
CA CYS A 451 -11.62 11.94 -10.30
C CYS A 451 -10.40 12.84 -10.10
N MET A 452 -9.33 12.60 -10.86
CA MET A 452 -8.10 13.38 -10.73
C MET A 452 -8.28 14.83 -11.20
N LYS A 453 -9.12 15.10 -12.18
CA LYS A 453 -9.48 16.47 -12.57
C LYS A 453 -10.06 17.25 -11.39
N ASP A 454 -11.06 16.71 -10.71
CA ASP A 454 -11.69 17.37 -9.56
C ASP A 454 -10.73 17.46 -8.38
N PHE A 455 -9.94 16.41 -8.13
CA PHE A 455 -8.93 16.40 -7.09
C PHE A 455 -7.87 17.48 -7.29
N MET A 456 -7.33 17.59 -8.49
CA MET A 456 -6.31 18.58 -8.83
C MET A 456 -6.85 20.02 -8.84
N ALA A 457 -8.13 20.22 -9.15
CA ALA A 457 -8.78 21.51 -9.00
C ALA A 457 -8.80 21.98 -7.53
N GLU A 458 -8.99 21.06 -6.59
CA GLU A 458 -8.89 21.38 -5.16
C GLU A 458 -7.44 21.58 -4.71
N VAL A 459 -6.48 20.78 -5.23
CA VAL A 459 -5.04 20.94 -4.94
C VAL A 459 -4.53 22.32 -5.35
N SER A 460 -4.90 22.81 -6.54
CA SER A 460 -4.40 24.05 -7.12
C SER A 460 -5.23 25.29 -6.79
N LYS A 461 -6.26 25.16 -5.94
CA LYS A 461 -7.16 26.24 -5.58
C LYS A 461 -6.44 27.41 -4.91
N ASP A 462 -6.79 28.63 -5.28
CA ASP A 462 -6.24 29.84 -4.69
C ASP A 462 -6.34 29.85 -3.16
N GLY A 463 -5.29 30.33 -2.50
CA GLY A 463 -5.22 30.34 -1.03
C GLY A 463 -4.70 29.04 -0.41
N ARG A 464 -4.34 28.05 -1.23
CA ARG A 464 -3.71 26.80 -0.77
C ARG A 464 -2.26 26.68 -1.26
N SER A 465 -1.45 25.98 -0.48
CA SER A 465 -0.15 25.46 -0.89
C SER A 465 -0.18 23.96 -0.67
N CYS A 466 -0.35 23.23 -1.76
CA CYS A 466 -0.49 21.78 -1.77
C CYS A 466 0.27 21.21 -2.97
N ALA A 467 0.94 20.09 -2.75
CA ALA A 467 1.57 19.30 -3.81
C ALA A 467 1.29 17.82 -3.53
N ILE A 468 1.50 16.98 -4.53
CA ILE A 468 1.12 15.57 -4.48
C ILE A 468 2.23 14.66 -4.95
N THR A 469 2.20 13.40 -4.48
CA THR A 469 2.89 12.26 -5.10
C THR A 469 1.86 11.30 -5.67
N LEU A 470 2.03 10.95 -6.95
CA LEU A 470 1.28 9.83 -7.51
C LEU A 470 1.87 8.52 -7.00
N HIS A 471 1.01 7.72 -6.40
CA HIS A 471 1.29 6.33 -6.10
C HIS A 471 1.07 5.52 -7.39
N PRO A 472 2.04 4.68 -7.83
CA PRO A 472 1.80 3.76 -8.92
C PRO A 472 0.73 2.77 -8.46
N CYS A 473 -0.49 2.97 -8.95
CA CYS A 473 -1.60 2.11 -8.57
C CYS A 473 -1.43 0.75 -9.21
N ASP A 474 -1.32 -0.26 -8.38
CA ASP A 474 -1.12 -1.64 -8.79
C ASP A 474 -2.46 -2.36 -8.93
N ASP A 475 -2.67 -3.02 -10.04
CA ASP A 475 -3.71 -4.02 -10.15
C ASP A 475 -3.11 -5.39 -9.78
N TYR A 476 -3.15 -5.71 -8.48
CA TYR A 476 -2.61 -6.98 -7.97
C TYR A 476 -3.28 -8.22 -8.59
N GLN A 477 -4.53 -8.10 -9.05
CA GLN A 477 -5.24 -9.21 -9.68
C GLN A 477 -4.72 -9.52 -11.08
N ASN A 478 -4.26 -8.48 -11.80
CA ASN A 478 -3.79 -8.60 -13.18
C ASN A 478 -2.27 -8.36 -13.33
N ASN A 479 -1.54 -8.21 -12.23
CA ASN A 479 -0.10 -7.87 -12.22
C ASN A 479 0.21 -6.69 -13.15
N SER A 480 -0.63 -5.65 -13.15
CA SER A 480 -0.44 -4.47 -13.97
C SER A 480 -0.18 -3.25 -13.10
N HIS A 481 0.88 -2.52 -13.43
CA HIS A 481 1.28 -1.29 -12.78
C HIS A 481 1.20 -0.14 -13.78
N ASP A 482 0.91 1.08 -13.31
CA ASP A 482 0.93 2.29 -14.15
C ASP A 482 2.30 2.50 -14.81
N PHE A 483 3.36 2.07 -14.15
CA PHE A 483 4.73 2.11 -14.62
C PHE A 483 5.34 0.69 -14.65
N ASP A 484 5.88 0.31 -15.80
CA ASP A 484 6.65 -0.92 -15.97
C ASP A 484 8.15 -0.60 -15.92
N PRO A 485 8.82 -0.82 -14.78
CA PRO A 485 10.23 -0.49 -14.61
C PRO A 485 11.17 -1.42 -15.40
N TRP A 486 10.68 -2.61 -15.81
CA TRP A 486 11.47 -3.61 -16.54
C TRP A 486 11.64 -3.24 -18.00
N ASN A 487 10.56 -2.72 -18.62
CA ASN A 487 10.58 -2.28 -20.02
C ASN A 487 10.69 -0.75 -20.14
N ILE A 488 10.78 -0.03 -19.03
CA ILE A 488 10.86 1.43 -18.92
C ILE A 488 9.77 2.08 -19.77
N LYS A 489 8.53 1.81 -19.42
CA LYS A 489 7.35 2.34 -20.13
C LYS A 489 6.21 2.65 -19.16
N TRP A 490 5.36 3.58 -19.57
CA TRP A 490 4.08 3.83 -18.92
C TRP A 490 3.02 2.89 -19.51
N ASN A 491 2.30 2.18 -18.64
CA ASN A 491 1.13 1.40 -19.02
C ASN A 491 -0.13 2.26 -19.02
N GLU A 492 -0.10 3.37 -18.29
CA GLU A 492 -1.18 4.34 -18.22
C GLU A 492 -1.23 5.23 -19.46
N LYS A 493 -2.45 5.70 -19.81
CA LYS A 493 -2.67 6.62 -20.93
C LYS A 493 -2.07 8.01 -20.66
N PRO A 494 -1.45 8.64 -21.67
CA PRO A 494 -0.88 9.99 -21.53
C PRO A 494 -1.86 11.01 -20.98
N GLU A 495 -3.13 10.96 -21.41
CA GLU A 495 -4.20 11.91 -21.03
C GLU A 495 -4.48 11.91 -19.52
N TYR A 496 -4.28 10.78 -18.83
CA TYR A 496 -4.39 10.70 -17.39
C TYR A 496 -3.31 11.55 -16.71
N PHE A 497 -2.05 11.38 -17.09
CA PHE A 497 -0.94 12.19 -16.55
C PHE A 497 -1.07 13.66 -16.93
N ASP A 498 -1.44 13.95 -18.18
CA ASP A 498 -1.60 15.31 -18.66
C ASP A 498 -2.70 16.05 -17.89
N THR A 499 -3.81 15.37 -17.56
CA THR A 499 -4.85 15.93 -16.68
C THR A 499 -4.27 16.35 -15.33
N ILE A 500 -3.41 15.55 -14.74
CA ILE A 500 -2.80 15.84 -13.44
C ILE A 500 -1.78 16.99 -13.56
N PHE A 501 -0.91 16.98 -14.57
CA PHE A 501 0.10 18.02 -14.75
C PHE A 501 -0.51 19.39 -15.09
N TYR A 502 -1.58 19.41 -15.89
CA TYR A 502 -2.34 20.64 -16.18
C TYR A 502 -3.07 21.11 -14.93
N GLY A 503 -3.73 20.18 -14.20
CA GLY A 503 -4.40 20.48 -12.96
C GLY A 503 -3.49 21.06 -11.88
N ALA A 504 -2.23 20.60 -11.78
CA ALA A 504 -1.22 21.17 -10.88
C ALA A 504 -0.86 22.63 -11.22
N GLN A 505 -1.15 23.08 -12.43
CA GLN A 505 -0.98 24.48 -12.87
C GLN A 505 -2.29 25.29 -12.77
N GLY A 506 -3.34 24.74 -12.18
CA GLY A 506 -4.67 25.35 -12.15
C GLY A 506 -5.37 25.39 -13.50
N LYS A 507 -5.03 24.49 -14.43
CA LYS A 507 -5.57 24.41 -15.78
C LYS A 507 -6.31 23.11 -16.02
N GLU A 508 -7.28 23.11 -16.91
CA GLU A 508 -7.94 21.91 -17.40
C GLU A 508 -7.23 21.39 -18.66
N TYR A 509 -6.93 20.09 -18.70
CA TYR A 509 -6.40 19.45 -19.91
C TYR A 509 -7.53 19.25 -20.95
N PRO A 510 -7.34 19.71 -22.20
CA PRO A 510 -8.39 19.64 -23.22
C PRO A 510 -8.42 18.22 -23.84
N LEU A 511 -9.20 17.32 -23.26
CA LEU A 511 -9.42 15.99 -23.84
C LEU A 511 -10.11 16.10 -25.20
N SER A 512 -9.64 15.33 -26.19
CA SER A 512 -10.29 15.28 -27.49
C SER A 512 -11.65 14.58 -27.42
N ALA A 513 -12.60 15.00 -28.26
CA ALA A 513 -13.91 14.36 -28.34
C ALA A 513 -13.80 12.87 -28.73
N GLU A 514 -12.81 12.53 -29.56
CA GLU A 514 -12.52 11.14 -29.94
C GLU A 514 -12.05 10.31 -28.74
N PHE A 515 -11.12 10.84 -27.93
CA PHE A 515 -10.65 10.17 -26.73
C PHE A 515 -11.80 9.91 -25.75
N ILE A 516 -12.63 10.93 -25.48
CA ILE A 516 -13.80 10.81 -24.60
C ILE A 516 -14.73 9.70 -25.11
N LYS A 517 -15.12 9.76 -26.37
CA LYS A 517 -16.01 8.77 -27.00
C LYS A 517 -15.46 7.32 -26.92
N ASN A 518 -14.15 7.15 -27.15
CA ASN A 518 -13.54 5.83 -27.17
C ASN A 518 -13.29 5.25 -25.77
N ASN A 519 -13.28 6.08 -24.73
CA ASN A 519 -12.98 5.68 -23.35
C ASN A 519 -14.15 5.94 -22.39
N GLU A 520 -15.32 6.37 -22.88
CA GLU A 520 -16.52 6.57 -22.07
C GLU A 520 -16.92 5.27 -21.35
N THR A 521 -17.15 5.37 -20.04
CA THR A 521 -17.57 4.23 -19.22
C THR A 521 -19.01 3.85 -19.58
N LYS A 522 -19.18 2.69 -20.20
CA LYS A 522 -20.50 2.13 -20.50
C LYS A 522 -21.05 1.46 -19.24
N ILE A 523 -22.02 2.09 -18.61
CA ILE A 523 -22.73 1.54 -17.46
C ILE A 523 -24.02 0.89 -17.96
N GLU A 524 -24.12 -0.41 -17.81
CA GLU A 524 -25.31 -1.15 -18.18
C GLU A 524 -26.40 -1.02 -17.12
N SER A 525 -27.65 -0.84 -17.56
CA SER A 525 -28.78 -0.90 -16.65
C SER A 525 -28.85 -2.23 -15.92
N ILE A 526 -29.12 -2.16 -14.62
CA ILE A 526 -29.38 -3.33 -13.75
C ILE A 526 -30.87 -3.65 -13.63
N VAL A 527 -31.74 -2.88 -14.30
CA VAL A 527 -33.19 -3.15 -14.28
C VAL A 527 -33.47 -4.55 -14.82
N GLY A 528 -34.18 -5.34 -14.05
CA GLY A 528 -34.51 -6.75 -14.34
C GLY A 528 -33.42 -7.77 -14.01
N LYS A 529 -32.16 -7.33 -13.79
CA LYS A 529 -31.06 -8.25 -13.43
C LYS A 529 -31.17 -8.70 -11.96
N ASN A 530 -30.84 -9.94 -11.68
CA ASN A 530 -30.68 -10.42 -10.30
C ASN A 530 -29.31 -9.93 -9.76
N LEU A 531 -29.33 -9.22 -8.64
CA LEU A 531 -28.12 -8.68 -8.00
C LEU A 531 -27.45 -9.67 -7.06
N LEU A 532 -28.10 -10.82 -6.78
CA LEU A 532 -27.53 -11.86 -5.95
C LEU A 532 -26.98 -12.99 -6.84
N PRO A 533 -25.68 -13.31 -6.80
CA PRO A 533 -25.10 -14.41 -7.56
C PRO A 533 -25.63 -15.77 -7.06
N GLU A 534 -25.92 -15.87 -5.76
CA GLU A 534 -26.50 -17.03 -5.11
C GLU A 534 -27.52 -16.63 -4.03
N PRO A 535 -28.40 -17.51 -3.57
CA PRO A 535 -29.34 -17.22 -2.50
C PRO A 535 -28.65 -16.85 -1.19
N VAL A 536 -29.09 -15.79 -0.53
CA VAL A 536 -28.58 -15.33 0.76
C VAL A 536 -29.40 -15.94 1.89
N VAL A 537 -28.80 -16.83 2.65
CA VAL A 537 -29.44 -17.55 3.76
C VAL A 537 -29.28 -16.77 5.06
N ARG A 538 -30.38 -16.54 5.77
CA ARG A 538 -30.44 -15.84 7.05
C ARG A 538 -31.32 -16.67 8.03
N THR A 539 -30.69 -17.60 8.73
CA THR A 539 -31.32 -18.46 9.74
C THR A 539 -30.86 -18.07 11.13
N GLY A 540 -31.78 -18.11 12.10
CA GLY A 540 -31.50 -17.74 13.49
C GLY A 540 -31.54 -16.22 13.74
N ASN A 541 -30.96 -15.76 14.86
CA ASN A 541 -30.97 -14.37 15.26
C ASN A 541 -30.12 -13.50 14.33
N VAL A 542 -30.51 -12.22 14.19
CA VAL A 542 -29.74 -11.24 13.42
C VAL A 542 -28.32 -11.16 13.95
N ASN A 543 -27.36 -11.44 13.09
CA ASN A 543 -25.94 -11.19 13.32
C ASN A 543 -25.43 -10.16 12.31
N TRP A 544 -25.05 -8.98 12.80
CA TRP A 544 -24.55 -7.88 11.95
C TRP A 544 -23.15 -8.13 11.38
N ASP A 545 -22.38 -9.06 11.96
CA ASP A 545 -21.07 -9.46 11.44
C ASP A 545 -21.19 -10.31 10.15
N ASN A 546 -22.38 -10.78 9.83
CA ASN A 546 -22.63 -11.61 8.66
C ASN A 546 -23.66 -10.96 7.71
N ASN A 547 -23.38 -9.76 7.26
CA ASN A 547 -24.20 -9.07 6.28
C ASN A 547 -23.83 -9.47 4.86
N TYR A 548 -24.83 -9.51 3.96
CA TYR A 548 -24.56 -9.55 2.52
C TYR A 548 -24.37 -8.12 2.00
N LYS A 549 -23.23 -7.83 1.41
CA LYS A 549 -22.82 -6.50 0.98
C LYS A 549 -23.00 -6.34 -0.52
N ILE A 550 -23.63 -5.24 -0.95
CA ILE A 550 -23.74 -4.81 -2.35
C ILE A 550 -23.13 -3.41 -2.43
N LEU A 551 -22.10 -3.22 -3.25
CA LEU A 551 -21.46 -1.91 -3.39
C LEU A 551 -22.46 -0.88 -3.97
N SER A 552 -22.47 0.31 -3.41
CA SER A 552 -23.38 1.39 -3.84
C SER A 552 -23.17 1.80 -5.30
N GLU A 553 -21.94 1.67 -5.83
CA GLU A 553 -21.66 1.92 -7.24
C GLU A 553 -22.48 1.04 -8.21
N THR A 554 -22.95 -0.14 -7.74
CA THR A 554 -23.87 -1.00 -8.51
C THR A 554 -25.13 -0.28 -8.92
N PHE A 555 -25.61 0.68 -8.12
CA PHE A 555 -26.82 1.48 -8.37
C PHE A 555 -26.51 2.79 -9.12
N TYR A 556 -25.26 3.22 -9.18
CA TYR A 556 -24.87 4.50 -9.75
C TYR A 556 -24.98 4.51 -11.27
N ARG A 557 -25.76 5.45 -11.82
CA ARG A 557 -26.06 5.58 -13.27
C ARG A 557 -26.66 4.33 -13.93
N SER A 558 -26.92 3.26 -13.17
CA SER A 558 -27.43 1.97 -13.65
C SER A 558 -28.93 1.77 -13.37
N THR A 559 -29.51 2.67 -12.57
CA THR A 559 -30.93 2.66 -12.16
C THR A 559 -31.64 3.92 -12.62
N PRO A 560 -33.00 3.88 -12.80
CA PRO A 560 -33.81 5.09 -12.91
C PRO A 560 -33.71 5.94 -11.63
N ALA A 561 -34.12 7.26 -11.74
CA ALA A 561 -34.16 8.14 -10.57
C ALA A 561 -35.12 7.64 -9.47
N LYS A 562 -36.15 6.90 -9.84
CA LYS A 562 -37.09 6.22 -8.95
C LYS A 562 -37.25 4.80 -9.44
N TYR A 563 -37.21 3.84 -8.53
CA TYR A 563 -37.33 2.43 -8.88
C TYR A 563 -37.91 1.62 -7.73
N LYS A 564 -38.09 0.35 -7.95
CA LYS A 564 -38.45 -0.62 -6.90
C LYS A 564 -37.40 -1.67 -6.82
N ILE A 565 -37.20 -2.20 -5.62
CA ILE A 565 -36.41 -3.40 -5.40
C ILE A 565 -37.37 -4.54 -5.07
N GLU A 566 -37.33 -5.57 -5.90
CA GLU A 566 -38.15 -6.77 -5.73
C GLU A 566 -37.30 -7.89 -5.19
N PHE A 567 -37.72 -8.46 -4.06
CA PHE A 567 -37.11 -9.63 -3.46
C PHE A 567 -38.02 -10.85 -3.62
N GLU A 568 -37.43 -11.97 -3.97
CA GLU A 568 -38.06 -13.29 -3.80
C GLU A 568 -37.50 -13.92 -2.51
N ILE A 569 -38.42 -14.18 -1.55
CA ILE A 569 -38.06 -14.62 -0.20
C ILE A 569 -38.77 -15.93 0.15
N GLU A 570 -38.02 -16.89 0.63
CA GLU A 570 -38.52 -18.07 1.28
C GLU A 570 -38.45 -17.90 2.81
N LYS A 571 -39.54 -18.20 3.50
CA LYS A 571 -39.60 -18.18 4.96
C LYS A 571 -39.12 -19.53 5.50
N THR A 572 -38.20 -19.49 6.48
CA THR A 572 -37.59 -20.72 7.05
C THR A 572 -37.91 -20.91 8.52
N GLY A 573 -38.58 -19.94 9.18
CA GLY A 573 -38.91 -20.00 10.58
C GLY A 573 -40.15 -19.20 10.96
N ALA A 574 -40.38 -19.01 12.25
CA ALA A 574 -41.60 -18.47 12.83
C ALA A 574 -41.67 -16.91 12.78
N ASP A 575 -40.53 -16.26 12.78
CA ASP A 575 -40.47 -14.77 12.79
C ASP A 575 -39.60 -14.24 11.64
N PRO A 576 -40.06 -14.41 10.38
CA PRO A 576 -39.31 -14.01 9.20
C PRO A 576 -39.28 -12.51 9.01
N PHE A 577 -38.08 -11.93 8.96
CA PHE A 577 -37.90 -10.52 8.59
C PHE A 577 -36.66 -10.26 7.75
N LEU A 578 -36.74 -9.23 6.90
CA LEU A 578 -35.66 -8.66 6.13
C LEU A 578 -35.26 -7.34 6.74
N ARG A 579 -33.97 -7.03 6.75
CA ARG A 579 -33.43 -5.71 7.07
C ARG A 579 -32.52 -5.24 5.95
N VAL A 580 -32.75 -4.01 5.51
CA VAL A 580 -31.91 -3.31 4.53
C VAL A 580 -31.26 -2.14 5.26
N ALA A 581 -29.96 -2.07 5.18
CA ALA A 581 -29.19 -0.98 5.76
C ALA A 581 -28.14 -0.49 4.74
N TYR A 582 -27.57 0.68 4.95
CA TYR A 582 -26.49 1.17 4.12
C TYR A 582 -25.56 2.07 4.94
N PHE A 583 -24.29 2.13 4.54
CA PHE A 583 -23.39 3.21 4.93
C PHE A 583 -23.44 4.32 3.90
N ASP A 584 -23.63 5.54 4.37
CA ASP A 584 -23.39 6.71 3.54
C ASP A 584 -21.87 6.94 3.34
N PHE A 585 -21.54 7.99 2.60
CA PHE A 585 -20.16 8.28 2.29
C PHE A 585 -19.33 8.78 3.47
N ASP A 586 -20.00 9.29 4.50
CA ASP A 586 -19.38 9.72 5.76
C ASP A 586 -19.27 8.59 6.78
N TYR A 587 -19.46 7.32 6.32
CA TYR A 587 -19.49 6.12 7.14
C TYR A 587 -20.57 6.13 8.23
N ASN A 588 -21.64 6.91 8.04
CA ASN A 588 -22.77 6.83 8.94
C ASN A 588 -23.64 5.62 8.57
N TRP A 589 -23.93 4.81 9.58
CA TRP A 589 -24.80 3.66 9.44
C TRP A 589 -26.28 4.09 9.42
N HIS A 590 -26.98 3.69 8.39
CA HIS A 590 -28.40 3.92 8.19
C HIS A 590 -29.17 2.60 8.15
N ASP A 591 -30.02 2.39 9.13
CA ASP A 591 -30.81 1.16 9.27
C ASP A 591 -32.26 1.50 9.47
N GLY A 592 -33.08 1.87 8.83
CA GLY A 592 -34.51 2.16 9.03
C GLY A 592 -34.95 2.65 10.41
N GLY A 593 -34.23 2.30 11.47
CA GLY A 593 -34.44 2.79 12.83
C GLY A 593 -33.98 4.23 13.02
N ASN A 594 -32.86 4.58 12.41
CA ASN A 594 -32.18 5.84 12.63
C ASN A 594 -32.30 6.81 11.44
N THR A 595 -32.70 6.33 10.25
CA THR A 595 -32.68 7.13 9.05
C THR A 595 -34.08 7.54 8.60
N PRO A 596 -34.36 8.85 8.47
CA PRO A 596 -35.65 9.32 7.97
C PRO A 596 -35.99 8.82 6.57
N LEU A 597 -34.97 8.62 5.70
CA LEU A 597 -35.16 8.15 4.33
C LEU A 597 -35.68 6.71 4.26
N LEU A 598 -35.12 5.80 5.04
CA LEU A 598 -35.63 4.42 5.10
C LEU A 598 -37.03 4.33 5.69
N LYS A 599 -37.41 5.23 6.60
CA LYS A 599 -38.77 5.32 7.12
C LYS A 599 -39.81 5.77 6.09
N LYS A 600 -39.40 6.46 5.02
CA LYS A 600 -40.26 6.86 3.89
C LYS A 600 -40.45 5.75 2.87
N MET A 601 -39.68 4.67 2.97
CA MET A 601 -39.77 3.54 2.06
C MET A 601 -41.13 2.85 2.15
N ARG A 602 -41.81 2.70 1.01
CA ARG A 602 -43.09 1.96 0.92
C ARG A 602 -42.79 0.48 0.67
N VAL A 603 -43.41 -0.36 1.48
CA VAL A 603 -43.24 -1.81 1.45
C VAL A 603 -44.55 -2.47 1.01
N LYS A 604 -44.46 -3.40 0.02
CA LYS A 604 -45.52 -4.31 -0.36
C LYS A 604 -45.08 -5.74 -0.14
N GLY A 605 -45.92 -6.57 0.46
CA GLY A 605 -45.61 -7.99 0.77
C GLY A 605 -44.96 -8.17 2.14
N GLY A 606 -44.91 -7.13 2.93
CA GLY A 606 -44.40 -7.12 4.30
C GLY A 606 -44.87 -5.92 5.10
N ILE A 607 -44.50 -5.85 6.38
CA ILE A 607 -44.82 -4.73 7.28
C ILE A 607 -43.51 -4.16 7.78
N LEU A 608 -43.25 -2.88 7.48
CA LEU A 608 -42.11 -2.14 8.02
C LEU A 608 -42.33 -1.87 9.51
N GLN A 609 -41.41 -2.33 10.34
CA GLN A 609 -41.43 -2.14 11.78
C GLN A 609 -40.79 -0.79 12.18
N PRO A 610 -41.14 -0.23 13.34
CA PRO A 610 -40.57 1.04 13.79
C PRO A 610 -39.04 1.09 13.87
N TRP A 611 -38.39 -0.05 14.08
CA TRP A 611 -36.94 -0.21 14.15
C TRP A 611 -36.27 -0.55 12.80
N GLY A 612 -37.02 -0.47 11.67
CA GLY A 612 -36.49 -0.60 10.33
C GLY A 612 -36.48 -2.01 9.73
N SER A 613 -36.81 -3.06 10.51
CA SER A 613 -36.98 -4.41 9.96
C SER A 613 -38.31 -4.53 9.22
N ILE A 614 -38.35 -5.37 8.19
CA ILE A 614 -39.57 -5.66 7.41
C ILE A 614 -40.02 -7.07 7.73
N LYS A 615 -41.13 -7.21 8.48
CA LYS A 615 -41.77 -8.51 8.73
C LYS A 615 -42.31 -9.06 7.41
N VAL A 616 -41.75 -10.18 6.96
CA VAL A 616 -42.08 -10.75 5.65
C VAL A 616 -43.40 -11.46 5.70
N GLN A 617 -44.38 -11.00 4.92
CA GLN A 617 -45.73 -11.62 4.86
C GLN A 617 -45.90 -12.49 3.63
N SER A 618 -45.28 -12.18 2.50
CA SER A 618 -45.41 -12.93 1.25
C SER A 618 -44.06 -13.35 0.69
N LYS A 619 -44.05 -14.30 -0.27
CA LYS A 619 -42.86 -14.73 -1.00
C LYS A 619 -42.23 -13.64 -1.83
N LYS A 620 -43.02 -12.65 -2.23
CA LYS A 620 -42.59 -11.50 -3.02
C LYS A 620 -42.72 -10.24 -2.16
N LEU A 621 -41.58 -9.58 -1.94
CA LEU A 621 -41.49 -8.34 -1.20
C LEU A 621 -40.98 -7.25 -2.13
N ILE A 622 -41.64 -6.08 -2.13
CA ILE A 622 -41.28 -4.97 -2.98
C ILE A 622 -41.04 -3.74 -2.12
N LEU A 623 -39.89 -3.11 -2.32
CA LEU A 623 -39.51 -1.82 -1.73
C LEU A 623 -39.58 -0.75 -2.79
N SER A 624 -40.33 0.33 -2.56
CA SER A 624 -40.32 1.50 -3.43
C SER A 624 -39.26 2.46 -2.98
N ILE A 625 -38.36 2.79 -3.89
CA ILE A 625 -37.21 3.68 -3.69
C ILE A 625 -37.52 5.00 -4.38
N ASP A 626 -37.63 6.07 -3.62
CA ASP A 626 -37.80 7.42 -4.18
C ASP A 626 -36.45 8.01 -4.64
N GLU A 627 -36.48 9.20 -5.20
CA GLU A 627 -35.32 9.85 -5.79
C GLU A 627 -34.22 10.16 -4.74
N ASP A 628 -34.64 10.58 -3.55
CA ASP A 628 -33.68 10.92 -2.48
C ASP A 628 -32.95 9.65 -1.97
N LEU A 629 -33.72 8.58 -1.71
CA LEU A 629 -33.15 7.32 -1.29
C LEU A 629 -32.32 6.67 -2.40
N ALA A 630 -32.72 6.77 -3.66
CA ALA A 630 -31.96 6.28 -4.80
C ALA A 630 -30.59 6.94 -4.90
N LYS A 631 -30.51 8.26 -4.67
CA LYS A 631 -29.24 9.00 -4.63
C LYS A 631 -28.35 8.54 -3.48
N GLU A 632 -28.92 8.36 -2.28
CA GLU A 632 -28.17 7.88 -1.13
C GLU A 632 -27.59 6.46 -1.37
N LEU A 633 -28.41 5.53 -1.85
CA LEU A 633 -27.98 4.17 -2.15
C LEU A 633 -26.88 4.10 -3.22
N ALA A 634 -26.93 5.00 -4.21
CA ALA A 634 -25.98 5.04 -5.31
C ALA A 634 -24.66 5.74 -4.98
N ASN A 635 -24.66 6.63 -4.00
CA ASN A 635 -23.50 7.47 -3.67
C ASN A 635 -22.87 7.15 -2.30
N GLY A 636 -23.41 6.20 -1.57
CA GLY A 636 -22.83 5.69 -0.33
C GLY A 636 -21.69 4.70 -0.55
N GLU A 637 -21.33 3.98 0.49
CA GLU A 637 -20.32 2.94 0.42
C GLU A 637 -20.92 1.62 -0.07
N ALA A 638 -21.94 1.13 0.63
CA ALA A 638 -22.59 -0.13 0.32
C ALA A 638 -24.00 -0.22 0.89
N VAL A 639 -24.78 -1.12 0.30
CA VAL A 639 -26.08 -1.57 0.79
C VAL A 639 -25.91 -2.97 1.40
N TYR A 640 -26.49 -3.16 2.58
CA TYR A 640 -26.38 -4.40 3.34
C TYR A 640 -27.75 -5.07 3.48
N LEU A 641 -27.78 -6.36 3.23
CA LEU A 641 -28.92 -7.22 3.47
C LEU A 641 -28.66 -8.11 4.68
N ASN A 642 -29.57 -8.05 5.63
CA ASN A 642 -29.62 -8.93 6.79
C ASN A 642 -31.05 -9.42 7.02
N GLY A 643 -31.26 -10.30 7.98
CA GLY A 643 -32.56 -10.83 8.28
C GLY A 643 -32.54 -11.99 9.24
N GLN A 644 -33.74 -12.56 9.46
CA GLN A 644 -33.93 -13.72 10.30
C GLN A 644 -35.02 -14.61 9.67
N ASP A 645 -34.84 -15.91 9.79
CA ASP A 645 -35.81 -16.92 9.33
C ASP A 645 -36.21 -16.78 7.86
N ILE A 646 -35.25 -16.38 6.99
CA ILE A 646 -35.48 -16.18 5.55
C ILE A 646 -34.31 -16.69 4.70
N ILE A 647 -34.63 -17.04 3.46
CA ILE A 647 -33.69 -17.18 2.35
C ILE A 647 -34.09 -16.14 1.29
N ILE A 648 -33.20 -15.23 0.95
CA ILE A 648 -33.38 -14.27 -0.12
C ILE A 648 -32.91 -14.94 -1.41
N LYS A 649 -33.83 -15.37 -2.26
CA LYS A 649 -33.52 -16.10 -3.52
C LYS A 649 -33.09 -15.19 -4.64
N SER A 650 -33.66 -13.99 -4.71
CA SER A 650 -33.29 -12.97 -5.68
C SER A 650 -33.55 -11.57 -5.16
N MET A 651 -32.80 -10.62 -5.68
CA MET A 651 -33.01 -9.18 -5.53
C MET A 651 -32.90 -8.55 -6.91
N LYS A 652 -33.95 -7.86 -7.36
CA LYS A 652 -34.00 -7.23 -8.70
C LYS A 652 -34.44 -5.79 -8.58
N VAL A 653 -33.79 -4.92 -9.33
CA VAL A 653 -34.28 -3.57 -9.59
C VAL A 653 -35.36 -3.66 -10.66
N VAL A 654 -36.53 -3.07 -10.39
CA VAL A 654 -37.67 -3.00 -11.33
C VAL A 654 -38.18 -1.57 -11.38
N GLU A 655 -38.78 -1.16 -12.51
CA GLU A 655 -39.39 0.16 -12.69
C GLU A 655 -40.65 0.41 -11.85
#